data_72eedbb5f87c52f810321ff56d66e47b
#
_entry.id   72eedbb5f87c52f810321ff56d66e47b
#
_cell.length_a   1.000
_cell.length_b   1.000
_cell.length_c   1.000
_cell.angle_alpha   90.00
_cell.angle_beta   90.00
_cell.angle_gamma   90.00
#
_symmetry.space_group_name_H-M   'P 1'
#
loop_
_entity.id
_entity.type
_entity.pdbx_description
1 polymer ?
#
loop_
_entity_poly.entity_id
_entity_poly.type
_entity_poly.pdbx_seq_one_letter_code
_entity_poly.pdbx_strand_id
1 'polypeptide(L)'
;MTQRRKTTARKKTTARKKTTAAKAPARIELERRSFTSLLAANPNYFGNYPDLGLEPQKKLAVNTKYEAMTCVSFSPERDLLEATIDVKLPFGYGGGLCAAGSNEYVRFYVDYGGGWEDAGAVGVKVHDIPAGNDCEGDARHPISYIASLPYEPSRRWCFWPVLPRVRAILSWQVVPPAGQPDWQPVWGDVLDCNVQIRPRSFKISDLFDYLKPKLPADLELPDVFKEIVDTSEPVPPVPPPPPLAVKELAELYGRGKQKEAVEVEPTRFGFGDLHAAAGSPSAAPELAYEKLTLWNSIGLDWSDALAGLEKTSGNTNYEELECVGLDNNSDSLVATFRVKLPSGFSGPPCSAGSTEYVAFWVDWDDSCDWTYAGTVKVSAHDFTPLPDGGLCYAAVLPVDLSTVRKRCTTPVIGRVRAVLSWNAAPSPADPDAIPHWGNRVDVHVQVKPGPEIDPTSPTPLISILGGVETGMINDVTGLTTPGAVFADNGLHTDWIAPHSRPCPFAGRVTVKGPSFPGHKYRILVRQLGGSWAPLTTSFRTVNLFGVGTDRFPDPVTGWTDYIPWFNNISGMLGRWNSTGDELSEVAIQIQGVPGLDVHRIQLDNTLPEPNQVDLQISGGNCGKFNIGDVMTGTFKSRDKHFAQFRISTSPFAAPPGALVPSQGTVQTPPGGDTWSLDTSGMQACGYVIVLATYDLAIVNSASTGRHTDVPRGFCLEE
;
A
#
# COMPACT_ATOMS: atom_id res chain seq x y z
N MET A 1 13.11 -67.43 -69.64
CA MET A 1 12.42 -66.20 -69.24
C MET A 1 12.75 -65.89 -67.79
N THR A 2 13.69 -64.99 -67.63
CA THR A 2 14.34 -64.74 -66.31
C THR A 2 13.83 -63.45 -65.71
N GLN A 3 13.18 -63.56 -64.54
CA GLN A 3 12.68 -62.38 -63.76
C GLN A 3 13.85 -61.90 -62.87
N ARG A 4 14.28 -60.67 -63.06
CA ARG A 4 15.20 -59.97 -62.16
C ARG A 4 14.44 -59.36 -60.94
N ARG A 5 14.77 -59.83 -59.75
CA ARG A 5 14.41 -59.18 -58.48
C ARG A 5 15.27 -57.92 -58.26
N LYS A 6 14.63 -56.78 -58.09
CA LYS A 6 15.29 -55.51 -57.61
C LYS A 6 15.29 -55.56 -56.07
N THR A 7 16.46 -55.55 -55.47
CA THR A 7 16.71 -55.34 -54.06
C THR A 7 16.80 -53.83 -53.75
N THR A 8 15.87 -53.32 -52.99
CA THR A 8 15.88 -51.94 -52.49
C THR A 8 16.68 -51.88 -51.20
N ALA A 9 17.81 -51.17 -51.21
CA ALA A 9 18.65 -50.90 -50.03
C ALA A 9 18.00 -49.81 -49.16
N ARG A 10 17.66 -50.19 -47.94
CA ARG A 10 17.12 -49.27 -46.88
C ARG A 10 18.28 -48.52 -46.24
N LYS A 11 18.46 -47.23 -46.54
CA LYS A 11 19.38 -46.32 -45.83
C LYS A 11 18.91 -46.12 -44.42
N LYS A 12 19.64 -46.61 -43.41
CA LYS A 12 19.49 -46.26 -41.98
C LYS A 12 20.05 -44.85 -41.79
N THR A 13 19.14 -43.88 -41.60
CA THR A 13 19.50 -42.54 -41.11
C THR A 13 19.66 -42.64 -39.60
N THR A 14 20.87 -42.61 -39.10
CA THR A 14 21.20 -42.43 -37.69
C THR A 14 20.90 -40.96 -37.31
N ALA A 15 19.80 -40.76 -36.60
CA ALA A 15 19.49 -39.47 -35.97
C ALA A 15 20.52 -39.23 -34.85
N ARG A 16 21.43 -38.31 -35.10
CA ARG A 16 22.38 -37.79 -34.11
C ARG A 16 21.57 -36.98 -33.07
N LYS A 17 21.34 -37.57 -31.89
CA LYS A 17 20.80 -36.84 -30.73
C LYS A 17 21.70 -35.63 -30.48
N LYS A 18 21.18 -34.41 -30.71
CA LYS A 18 21.79 -33.19 -30.21
C LYS A 18 21.71 -33.26 -28.68
N THR A 19 22.82 -33.57 -28.04
CA THR A 19 23.00 -33.30 -26.62
C THR A 19 22.88 -31.80 -26.42
N THR A 20 21.79 -31.32 -25.89
CA THR A 20 21.66 -29.98 -25.34
C THR A 20 22.74 -29.86 -24.27
N ALA A 21 23.79 -29.07 -24.56
CA ALA A 21 24.74 -28.68 -23.52
C ALA A 21 23.98 -28.07 -22.37
N ALA A 22 24.10 -28.64 -21.16
CA ALA A 22 23.54 -28.06 -19.94
C ALA A 22 24.05 -26.61 -19.87
N LYS A 23 23.12 -25.64 -19.85
CA LYS A 23 23.46 -24.24 -19.62
C LYS A 23 24.26 -24.17 -18.33
N ALA A 24 25.46 -23.57 -18.38
CA ALA A 24 26.24 -23.30 -17.17
C ALA A 24 25.33 -22.58 -16.14
N PRO A 25 25.44 -22.91 -14.85
CA PRO A 25 24.62 -22.28 -13.83
C PRO A 25 24.78 -20.77 -13.93
N ALA A 26 23.67 -20.05 -13.91
CA ALA A 26 23.66 -18.60 -13.95
C ALA A 26 24.47 -18.07 -12.75
N ARG A 27 25.37 -17.13 -12.99
CA ARG A 27 26.21 -16.51 -11.97
C ARG A 27 25.70 -15.11 -11.69
N ILE A 28 25.79 -14.67 -10.43
CA ILE A 28 25.54 -13.29 -10.04
C ILE A 28 26.50 -12.39 -10.83
N GLU A 29 25.98 -11.35 -11.48
CA GLU A 29 26.79 -10.37 -12.18
C GLU A 29 27.76 -9.67 -11.24
N LEU A 30 28.98 -9.37 -11.71
CA LEU A 30 30.00 -8.76 -10.88
C LEU A 30 29.55 -7.40 -10.34
N GLU A 31 28.90 -6.60 -11.16
CA GLU A 31 28.37 -5.29 -10.81
C GLU A 31 27.28 -5.36 -9.73
N ARG A 32 26.39 -6.36 -9.79
CA ARG A 32 25.40 -6.58 -8.74
C ARG A 32 26.05 -7.01 -7.42
N ARG A 33 27.03 -7.91 -7.48
CA ARG A 33 27.78 -8.37 -6.29
C ARG A 33 28.55 -7.23 -5.62
N SER A 34 29.11 -6.31 -6.39
CA SER A 34 29.95 -5.19 -5.91
C SER A 34 29.18 -3.87 -5.85
N PHE A 35 27.86 -3.87 -6.00
CA PHE A 35 27.04 -2.69 -6.23
C PHE A 35 27.27 -1.57 -5.22
N THR A 36 27.15 -1.87 -3.94
CA THR A 36 27.35 -0.90 -2.86
C THR A 36 28.75 -0.31 -2.85
N SER A 37 29.78 -1.14 -3.10
CA SER A 37 31.17 -0.70 -3.17
C SER A 37 31.43 0.19 -4.39
N LEU A 38 30.80 -0.11 -5.52
CA LEU A 38 30.90 0.70 -6.74
C LEU A 38 30.24 2.06 -6.56
N LEU A 39 29.06 2.11 -5.93
CA LEU A 39 28.39 3.37 -5.61
C LEU A 39 29.14 4.18 -4.55
N ALA A 40 29.75 3.52 -3.55
CA ALA A 40 30.60 4.20 -2.56
C ALA A 40 31.84 4.84 -3.20
N ALA A 41 32.42 4.22 -4.24
CA ALA A 41 33.56 4.75 -4.98
C ALA A 41 33.16 5.87 -5.97
N ASN A 42 32.03 5.73 -6.65
CA ASN A 42 31.46 6.72 -7.56
C ASN A 42 29.92 6.63 -7.52
N PRO A 43 29.21 7.54 -6.84
CA PRO A 43 27.74 7.53 -6.77
C PRO A 43 27.06 7.53 -8.15
N ASN A 44 27.69 8.11 -9.19
CA ASN A 44 27.20 8.09 -10.57
C ASN A 44 27.83 6.97 -11.42
N TYR A 45 28.35 5.90 -10.82
CA TYR A 45 29.03 4.81 -11.53
C TYR A 45 28.22 4.27 -12.71
N PHE A 46 26.89 4.16 -12.54
CA PHE A 46 25.98 3.62 -13.56
C PHE A 46 25.29 4.69 -14.41
N GLY A 47 25.50 5.97 -14.13
CA GLY A 47 24.96 7.10 -14.90
C GLY A 47 23.53 7.50 -14.54
N ASN A 48 23.03 7.08 -13.39
CA ASN A 48 21.67 7.38 -12.90
C ASN A 48 21.59 8.60 -11.96
N TYR A 49 22.71 9.30 -11.74
CA TYR A 49 22.80 10.58 -11.03
C TYR A 49 23.57 11.62 -11.85
N PRO A 50 23.05 12.05 -13.02
CA PRO A 50 23.76 12.96 -13.92
C PRO A 50 24.10 14.32 -13.30
N ASP A 51 23.28 14.79 -12.37
CA ASP A 51 23.44 16.10 -11.71
C ASP A 51 24.64 16.15 -10.78
N LEU A 52 25.24 15.03 -10.41
CA LEU A 52 26.44 15.00 -9.57
C LEU A 52 27.72 15.41 -10.31
N GLY A 53 27.69 15.59 -11.63
CA GLY A 53 28.86 15.97 -12.42
C GLY A 53 29.99 14.95 -12.43
N LEU A 54 29.72 13.71 -12.03
CA LEU A 54 30.68 12.59 -12.03
C LEU A 54 30.47 11.76 -13.29
N GLU A 55 31.58 11.45 -14.00
CA GLU A 55 31.51 10.63 -15.22
C GLU A 55 31.10 9.19 -14.90
N PRO A 56 30.07 8.65 -15.59
CA PRO A 56 29.66 7.26 -15.42
C PRO A 56 30.71 6.31 -16.00
N GLN A 57 31.00 5.23 -15.28
CA GLN A 57 31.89 4.18 -15.75
C GLN A 57 31.18 3.14 -16.59
N LYS A 58 29.91 2.91 -16.33
CA LYS A 58 29.03 1.98 -17.06
C LYS A 58 27.62 2.52 -17.04
N LYS A 59 26.95 2.62 -18.20
CA LYS A 59 25.54 2.98 -18.25
C LYS A 59 24.71 1.71 -18.11
N LEU A 60 23.92 1.64 -17.05
CA LEU A 60 22.96 0.58 -16.77
C LEU A 60 21.74 1.22 -16.10
N ALA A 61 20.56 1.04 -16.67
CA ALA A 61 19.32 1.56 -16.15
C ALA A 61 18.17 0.59 -16.43
N VAL A 62 17.20 0.53 -15.55
CA VAL A 62 15.96 -0.24 -15.67
C VAL A 62 16.24 -1.70 -16.04
N ASN A 63 17.14 -2.33 -15.28
CA ASN A 63 17.48 -3.73 -15.51
C ASN A 63 16.61 -4.66 -14.71
N THR A 64 15.68 -5.32 -15.38
CA THR A 64 14.67 -6.22 -14.79
C THR A 64 15.08 -7.70 -14.82
N LYS A 65 16.37 -8.00 -14.93
CA LYS A 65 16.85 -9.40 -15.04
C LYS A 65 16.63 -10.20 -13.76
N TYR A 66 16.82 -9.59 -12.61
CA TYR A 66 16.68 -10.22 -11.30
C TYR A 66 15.28 -10.05 -10.74
N GLU A 67 14.78 -8.84 -10.74
CA GLU A 67 13.45 -8.45 -10.32
C GLU A 67 12.77 -7.60 -11.37
N ALA A 68 11.44 -7.56 -11.35
CA ALA A 68 10.64 -6.58 -12.10
C ALA A 68 9.40 -6.23 -11.32
N MET A 69 8.92 -5.03 -11.53
CA MET A 69 7.59 -4.64 -11.10
C MET A 69 6.59 -5.05 -12.17
N THR A 70 5.56 -5.78 -11.81
CA THR A 70 4.57 -6.32 -12.76
C THR A 70 3.27 -5.55 -12.73
N CYS A 71 2.88 -5.01 -11.57
CA CYS A 71 1.68 -4.19 -11.43
C CYS A 71 1.92 -3.01 -10.48
N VAL A 72 1.16 -1.93 -10.74
CA VAL A 72 0.96 -0.79 -9.83
C VAL A 72 -0.53 -0.55 -9.72
N SER A 73 -1.04 -0.33 -8.52
CA SER A 73 -2.47 -0.17 -8.28
C SER A 73 -2.77 0.66 -7.03
N PHE A 74 -4.03 0.91 -6.80
CA PHE A 74 -4.52 1.55 -5.59
C PHE A 74 -5.70 0.78 -5.02
N SER A 75 -5.72 0.61 -3.71
CA SER A 75 -6.88 0.06 -2.99
C SER A 75 -7.78 1.21 -2.51
N PRO A 76 -8.90 1.49 -3.18
CA PRO A 76 -9.78 2.57 -2.78
C PRO A 76 -10.49 2.29 -1.45
N GLU A 77 -10.58 1.03 -1.04
CA GLU A 77 -11.20 0.60 0.21
C GLU A 77 -10.28 0.78 1.43
N ARG A 78 -8.96 0.80 1.21
CA ARG A 78 -7.95 0.85 2.29
C ARG A 78 -6.99 2.03 2.19
N ASP A 79 -7.08 2.83 1.13
CA ASP A 79 -6.16 3.95 0.86
C ASP A 79 -4.69 3.51 0.83
N LEU A 80 -4.42 2.45 0.05
CA LEU A 80 -3.08 1.90 -0.12
C LEU A 80 -2.64 1.98 -1.58
N LEU A 81 -1.46 2.52 -1.81
CA LEU A 81 -0.72 2.37 -3.07
C LEU A 81 0.01 1.03 -3.02
N GLU A 82 -0.14 0.22 -4.08
CA GLU A 82 0.38 -1.15 -4.13
C GLU A 82 1.27 -1.33 -5.35
N ALA A 83 2.36 -2.07 -5.18
CA ALA A 83 3.20 -2.51 -6.28
C ALA A 83 3.53 -4.00 -6.13
N THR A 84 3.35 -4.78 -7.19
CA THR A 84 3.74 -6.19 -7.23
C THR A 84 5.13 -6.32 -7.80
N ILE A 85 6.00 -7.04 -7.09
CA ILE A 85 7.40 -7.25 -7.43
C ILE A 85 7.63 -8.74 -7.63
N ASP A 86 8.07 -9.12 -8.82
CA ASP A 86 8.46 -10.49 -9.14
C ASP A 86 9.96 -10.67 -9.02
N VAL A 87 10.38 -11.48 -8.05
CA VAL A 87 11.76 -11.93 -7.87
C VAL A 87 11.99 -13.15 -8.76
N LYS A 88 12.75 -12.95 -9.86
CA LYS A 88 12.84 -13.90 -10.98
C LYS A 88 13.91 -14.97 -10.82
N LEU A 89 14.98 -14.66 -10.09
CA LEU A 89 16.14 -15.54 -9.96
C LEU A 89 16.26 -16.09 -8.53
N PRO A 90 16.79 -17.31 -8.37
CA PRO A 90 16.96 -17.93 -7.05
C PRO A 90 18.16 -17.38 -6.25
N PHE A 91 18.87 -16.37 -6.75
CA PHE A 91 20.08 -15.82 -6.14
C PHE A 91 20.31 -14.37 -6.57
N GLY A 92 21.11 -13.65 -5.81
CA GLY A 92 21.49 -12.26 -6.08
C GLY A 92 20.86 -11.26 -5.10
N TYR A 93 20.31 -11.79 -3.98
CA TYR A 93 19.56 -11.01 -2.99
C TYR A 93 20.19 -11.04 -1.59
N GLY A 94 21.50 -11.28 -1.51
CA GLY A 94 22.24 -11.15 -0.26
C GLY A 94 22.17 -12.35 0.68
N GLY A 95 21.84 -13.52 0.17
CA GLY A 95 21.80 -14.79 0.89
C GLY A 95 20.39 -15.28 1.23
N GLY A 96 20.30 -16.50 1.78
CA GLY A 96 19.03 -17.13 2.13
C GLY A 96 18.34 -16.48 3.33
N LEU A 97 17.18 -17.00 3.73
CA LEU A 97 16.29 -16.41 4.74
C LEU A 97 16.93 -16.19 6.13
N CYS A 98 18.01 -16.91 6.47
CA CYS A 98 18.78 -16.69 7.70
C CYS A 98 19.90 -15.64 7.56
N ALA A 99 20.08 -15.07 6.38
CA ALA A 99 21.02 -13.99 6.11
C ALA A 99 20.29 -12.63 6.13
N ALA A 100 21.07 -11.55 6.03
CA ALA A 100 20.50 -10.20 6.01
C ALA A 100 19.59 -9.94 4.82
N GLY A 101 19.75 -10.67 3.71
CA GLY A 101 19.01 -10.44 2.49
C GLY A 101 19.33 -9.10 1.83
N SER A 102 18.46 -8.67 0.94
CA SER A 102 18.52 -7.33 0.34
C SER A 102 17.16 -6.64 0.39
N ASN A 103 17.14 -5.33 0.16
CA ASN A 103 15.90 -4.58 0.12
C ASN A 103 15.55 -4.23 -1.32
N GLU A 104 14.28 -4.41 -1.66
CA GLU A 104 13.63 -3.80 -2.80
C GLU A 104 12.88 -2.58 -2.30
N TYR A 105 13.17 -1.40 -2.85
CA TYR A 105 12.50 -0.17 -2.49
C TYR A 105 11.58 0.27 -3.61
N VAL A 106 10.36 0.63 -3.27
CA VAL A 106 9.40 1.23 -4.20
C VAL A 106 9.08 2.63 -3.74
N ARG A 107 9.27 3.63 -4.60
CA ARG A 107 8.79 5.00 -4.38
C ARG A 107 7.61 5.26 -5.29
N PHE A 108 6.57 5.82 -4.69
CA PHE A 108 5.35 6.18 -5.40
C PHE A 108 5.26 7.69 -5.62
N TYR A 109 4.72 8.05 -6.77
CA TYR A 109 4.34 9.40 -7.14
C TYR A 109 2.91 9.40 -7.66
N VAL A 110 2.16 10.47 -7.39
CA VAL A 110 0.77 10.62 -7.83
C VAL A 110 0.63 11.92 -8.60
N ASP A 111 0.01 11.88 -9.78
CA ASP A 111 -0.25 13.06 -10.61
C ASP A 111 -1.76 13.27 -10.78
N TYR A 112 -2.27 14.30 -10.15
CA TYR A 112 -3.66 14.78 -10.27
C TYR A 112 -3.89 15.72 -11.48
N GLY A 113 -2.93 15.81 -12.40
CA GLY A 113 -2.94 16.72 -13.55
C GLY A 113 -2.16 18.01 -13.32
N GLY A 114 -1.52 18.18 -12.17
CA GLY A 114 -0.66 19.31 -11.82
C GLY A 114 0.84 18.99 -11.84
N GLY A 115 1.21 17.77 -12.19
CA GLY A 115 2.56 17.22 -12.08
C GLY A 115 2.66 16.17 -10.95
N TRP A 116 3.81 15.51 -10.88
CA TRP A 116 4.05 14.44 -9.93
C TRP A 116 4.24 14.95 -8.50
N GLU A 117 3.46 14.43 -7.58
CA GLU A 117 3.60 14.62 -6.15
C GLU A 117 4.24 13.37 -5.54
N ASP A 118 5.24 13.52 -4.68
CA ASP A 118 5.92 12.41 -4.00
C ASP A 118 5.03 11.85 -2.88
N ALA A 119 4.56 10.62 -3.03
CA ALA A 119 3.74 9.95 -2.02
C ALA A 119 4.57 9.23 -0.95
N GLY A 120 5.87 8.98 -1.20
CA GLY A 120 6.75 8.29 -0.28
C GLY A 120 7.35 7.01 -0.83
N ALA A 121 8.13 6.32 -0.01
CA ALA A 121 8.79 5.07 -0.37
C ALA A 121 8.60 4.00 0.70
N VAL A 122 8.54 2.75 0.27
CA VAL A 122 8.46 1.56 1.11
C VAL A 122 9.51 0.54 0.71
N GLY A 123 10.00 -0.24 1.66
CA GLY A 123 10.98 -1.31 1.44
C GLY A 123 10.37 -2.69 1.64
N VAL A 124 10.74 -3.64 0.79
CA VAL A 124 10.43 -5.05 0.92
C VAL A 124 11.72 -5.84 1.04
N LYS A 125 11.80 -6.73 2.04
CA LYS A 125 12.96 -7.59 2.23
C LYS A 125 12.87 -8.83 1.35
N VAL A 126 13.91 -9.09 0.57
CA VAL A 126 14.00 -10.25 -0.32
C VAL A 126 15.28 -11.06 -0.04
N HIS A 127 15.24 -12.34 -0.36
CA HIS A 127 16.32 -13.31 -0.07
C HIS A 127 16.56 -14.24 -1.26
N ASP A 128 17.69 -14.91 -1.23
CA ASP A 128 17.96 -16.01 -2.15
C ASP A 128 17.05 -17.19 -1.79
N ILE A 129 16.17 -17.57 -2.69
CA ILE A 129 15.28 -18.73 -2.57
C ILE A 129 15.73 -19.77 -3.58
N PRO A 130 16.15 -20.99 -3.14
CA PRO A 130 16.60 -22.03 -4.03
C PRO A 130 15.58 -22.35 -5.14
N ALA A 131 16.05 -22.56 -6.35
CA ALA A 131 15.22 -23.04 -7.42
C ALA A 131 14.64 -24.42 -7.07
N GLY A 132 13.41 -24.65 -7.47
CA GLY A 132 12.68 -25.89 -7.23
C GLY A 132 11.39 -25.90 -8.01
N ASN A 133 10.67 -27.00 -7.91
CA ASN A 133 9.32 -27.11 -8.43
C ASN A 133 8.33 -27.20 -7.27
N ASP A 134 7.11 -26.80 -7.51
CA ASP A 134 6.00 -26.97 -6.59
C ASP A 134 5.41 -28.40 -6.68
N CYS A 135 4.34 -28.63 -5.95
CA CYS A 135 3.65 -29.91 -5.90
C CYS A 135 3.01 -30.32 -7.25
N GLU A 136 2.71 -29.39 -8.15
CA GLU A 136 2.19 -29.66 -9.48
C GLU A 136 3.32 -29.86 -10.51
N GLY A 137 4.57 -29.56 -10.13
CA GLY A 137 5.76 -29.69 -10.97
C GLY A 137 6.15 -28.41 -11.68
N ASP A 138 5.48 -27.28 -11.39
CA ASP A 138 5.80 -25.99 -11.95
C ASP A 138 6.98 -25.33 -11.23
N ALA A 139 7.71 -24.46 -11.93
CA ALA A 139 8.84 -23.76 -11.34
C ALA A 139 8.39 -22.75 -10.28
N ARG A 140 9.01 -22.77 -9.08
CA ARG A 140 8.69 -21.86 -7.96
C ARG A 140 9.01 -20.38 -8.23
N HIS A 141 9.83 -20.08 -9.21
CA HIS A 141 10.12 -18.69 -9.60
C HIS A 141 9.30 -18.26 -10.82
N PRO A 142 8.83 -17.01 -10.86
CA PRO A 142 9.10 -15.93 -9.90
C PRO A 142 8.41 -16.10 -8.55
N ILE A 143 8.95 -15.44 -7.52
CA ILE A 143 8.31 -15.25 -6.21
C ILE A 143 7.73 -13.83 -6.19
N SER A 144 6.43 -13.72 -5.91
CA SER A 144 5.70 -12.45 -5.95
C SER A 144 5.58 -11.83 -4.56
N TYR A 145 6.08 -10.60 -4.43
CA TYR A 145 6.01 -9.77 -3.23
C TYR A 145 5.15 -8.54 -3.50
N ILE A 146 4.59 -7.99 -2.45
CA ILE A 146 3.86 -6.71 -2.50
C ILE A 146 4.58 -5.66 -1.67
N ALA A 147 4.63 -4.45 -2.22
CA ALA A 147 5.05 -3.24 -1.54
C ALA A 147 3.84 -2.33 -1.37
N SER A 148 3.34 -2.18 -0.13
CA SER A 148 2.16 -1.38 0.21
C SER A 148 2.56 -0.09 0.90
N LEU A 149 2.06 1.05 0.41
CA LEU A 149 2.26 2.36 1.01
C LEU A 149 0.92 2.98 1.38
N PRO A 150 0.66 3.29 2.66
CA PRO A 150 -0.48 4.10 3.06
C PRO A 150 -0.44 5.47 2.41
N TYR A 151 -1.56 5.88 1.83
CA TYR A 151 -1.67 7.14 1.12
C TYR A 151 -2.99 7.83 1.42
N GLU A 152 -2.95 9.11 1.77
CA GLU A 152 -4.14 9.92 1.98
C GLU A 152 -4.47 10.69 0.69
N PRO A 153 -5.44 10.22 -0.13
CA PRO A 153 -5.70 10.80 -1.43
C PRO A 153 -6.51 12.11 -1.34
N SER A 154 -6.28 13.00 -2.30
CA SER A 154 -7.13 14.17 -2.50
C SER A 154 -8.50 13.76 -3.06
N ARG A 155 -9.56 13.88 -2.26
CA ARG A 155 -10.91 13.42 -2.60
C ARG A 155 -11.81 14.57 -3.04
N ARG A 156 -12.65 14.29 -4.06
CA ARG A 156 -13.72 15.20 -4.53
C ARG A 156 -15.07 14.52 -4.40
N TRP A 157 -16.13 15.29 -4.58
CA TRP A 157 -17.48 14.73 -4.66
C TRP A 157 -17.63 13.80 -5.87
N CYS A 158 -18.52 12.82 -5.79
CA CYS A 158 -18.73 11.80 -6.82
C CYS A 158 -19.05 12.35 -8.23
N PHE A 159 -19.55 13.59 -8.33
CA PHE A 159 -19.78 14.28 -9.61
C PHE A 159 -18.49 14.65 -10.36
N TRP A 160 -17.37 14.71 -9.67
CA TRP A 160 -16.05 14.99 -10.24
C TRP A 160 -15.10 13.84 -9.93
N PRO A 161 -15.13 12.79 -10.75
CA PRO A 161 -14.24 11.65 -10.56
C PRO A 161 -12.77 12.08 -10.45
N VAL A 162 -12.05 11.45 -9.57
CA VAL A 162 -10.61 11.67 -9.37
C VAL A 162 -9.88 10.43 -9.84
N LEU A 163 -9.22 10.53 -11.01
CA LEU A 163 -8.54 9.44 -11.69
C LEU A 163 -7.05 9.82 -11.90
N PRO A 164 -6.25 9.93 -10.84
CA PRO A 164 -4.85 10.31 -10.97
C PRO A 164 -4.05 9.19 -11.61
N ARG A 165 -2.91 9.57 -12.18
CA ARG A 165 -1.89 8.64 -12.60
C ARG A 165 -0.93 8.38 -11.43
N VAL A 166 -0.63 7.12 -11.17
CA VAL A 166 0.35 6.68 -10.18
C VAL A 166 1.57 6.16 -10.92
N ARG A 167 2.74 6.60 -10.50
CA ARG A 167 4.03 6.07 -10.93
C ARG A 167 4.70 5.39 -9.76
N ALA A 168 5.22 4.19 -9.97
CA ALA A 168 6.08 3.51 -9.01
C ALA A 168 7.46 3.28 -9.62
N ILE A 169 8.50 3.49 -8.81
CA ILE A 169 9.90 3.25 -9.16
C ILE A 169 10.45 2.18 -8.24
N LEU A 170 10.70 1.00 -8.76
CA LEU A 170 11.35 -0.11 -8.07
C LEU A 170 12.87 0.03 -8.16
N SER A 171 13.59 -0.10 -7.05
CA SER A 171 15.04 -0.07 -7.04
C SER A 171 15.63 -0.99 -5.96
N TRP A 172 16.52 -1.86 -6.39
CA TRP A 172 17.27 -2.73 -5.51
C TRP A 172 18.33 -1.98 -4.72
N GLN A 173 18.34 -2.14 -3.38
CA GLN A 173 19.32 -1.64 -2.40
C GLN A 173 19.47 -0.11 -2.32
N VAL A 174 18.89 0.66 -3.20
CA VAL A 174 18.95 2.13 -3.19
C VAL A 174 17.53 2.67 -3.18
N VAL A 175 17.22 3.48 -2.18
CA VAL A 175 15.92 4.17 -2.14
C VAL A 175 15.86 5.17 -3.31
N PRO A 176 14.85 5.08 -4.20
CA PRO A 176 14.69 6.10 -5.23
C PRO A 176 14.63 7.50 -4.61
N PRO A 177 15.33 8.51 -5.16
CA PRO A 177 15.41 9.83 -4.55
C PRO A 177 14.04 10.53 -4.53
N ALA A 178 13.77 11.26 -3.45
CA ALA A 178 12.53 12.04 -3.31
C ALA A 178 12.47 13.19 -4.33
N GLY A 179 11.25 13.48 -4.82
CA GLY A 179 11.04 14.59 -5.75
C GLY A 179 11.64 14.39 -7.16
N GLN A 180 12.07 13.19 -7.52
CA GLN A 180 12.65 12.86 -8.82
C GLN A 180 11.83 11.76 -9.54
N PRO A 181 10.65 12.07 -10.05
CA PRO A 181 9.74 11.08 -10.64
C PRO A 181 10.29 10.43 -11.93
N ASP A 182 11.26 11.02 -12.57
CA ASP A 182 11.87 10.51 -13.80
C ASP A 182 13.22 9.81 -13.57
N TRP A 183 13.60 9.62 -12.29
CA TRP A 183 14.80 8.89 -11.94
C TRP A 183 14.74 7.44 -12.39
N GLN A 184 15.84 6.94 -12.98
CA GLN A 184 15.93 5.59 -13.50
C GLN A 184 16.75 4.70 -12.55
N PRO A 185 16.18 3.58 -12.03
CA PRO A 185 16.94 2.65 -11.20
C PRO A 185 18.00 1.91 -12.02
N VAL A 186 19.06 1.46 -11.37
CA VAL A 186 20.06 0.57 -12.01
C VAL A 186 19.49 -0.83 -12.19
N TRP A 187 19.06 -1.43 -11.09
CA TRP A 187 18.33 -2.69 -11.00
C TRP A 187 16.93 -2.35 -10.52
N GLY A 188 15.92 -2.76 -11.26
CA GLY A 188 14.53 -2.46 -10.98
C GLY A 188 13.77 -1.97 -12.20
N ASP A 189 12.64 -1.32 -11.96
CA ASP A 189 11.65 -0.99 -12.99
C ASP A 189 10.92 0.33 -12.70
N VAL A 190 10.22 0.85 -13.71
CA VAL A 190 9.32 2.02 -13.57
C VAL A 190 8.02 1.71 -14.27
N LEU A 191 6.90 1.74 -13.54
CA LEU A 191 5.55 1.53 -14.07
C LEU A 191 4.61 2.66 -13.70
N ASP A 192 3.68 2.94 -14.61
CA ASP A 192 2.61 3.90 -14.45
C ASP A 192 1.24 3.19 -14.57
N CYS A 193 0.28 3.59 -13.75
CA CYS A 193 -1.13 3.23 -13.94
C CYS A 193 -2.06 4.33 -13.50
N ASN A 194 -3.22 4.48 -14.14
CA ASN A 194 -4.30 5.32 -13.64
C ASN A 194 -5.10 4.55 -12.59
N VAL A 195 -5.53 5.25 -11.55
CA VAL A 195 -6.29 4.65 -10.45
C VAL A 195 -7.53 5.47 -10.12
N GLN A 196 -8.51 4.85 -9.51
CA GLN A 196 -9.69 5.56 -9.00
C GLN A 196 -9.50 5.92 -7.55
N ILE A 197 -9.66 7.19 -7.20
CA ILE A 197 -9.81 7.62 -5.82
C ILE A 197 -11.29 7.60 -5.44
N ARG A 198 -11.59 6.97 -4.30
CA ARG A 198 -12.96 6.92 -3.77
C ARG A 198 -13.50 8.33 -3.56
N PRO A 199 -14.73 8.63 -3.99
CA PRO A 199 -15.34 9.92 -3.75
C PRO A 199 -15.42 10.27 -2.25
N ARG A 200 -15.47 11.55 -1.95
CA ARG A 200 -15.71 12.03 -0.59
C ARG A 200 -17.11 11.60 -0.15
N SER A 201 -17.20 10.84 0.94
CA SER A 201 -18.49 10.52 1.56
C SER A 201 -19.01 11.76 2.29
N PHE A 202 -20.28 12.08 2.07
CA PHE A 202 -20.95 13.13 2.83
C PHE A 202 -21.31 12.56 4.21
N LYS A 203 -20.65 13.05 5.25
CA LYS A 203 -21.11 12.83 6.62
C LYS A 203 -22.02 13.98 6.99
N ILE A 204 -23.16 13.70 7.62
CA ILE A 204 -24.08 14.73 8.15
C ILE A 204 -23.32 15.65 9.13
N SER A 205 -22.30 15.15 9.83
CA SER A 205 -21.37 15.93 10.64
C SER A 205 -20.68 17.05 9.85
N ASP A 206 -20.28 16.81 8.61
CA ASP A 206 -19.58 17.80 7.76
C ASP A 206 -20.54 18.96 7.37
N LEU A 207 -21.83 18.65 7.20
CA LEU A 207 -22.87 19.67 6.99
C LEU A 207 -23.08 20.54 8.23
N PHE A 208 -23.03 19.93 9.39
CA PHE A 208 -23.13 20.64 10.67
C PHE A 208 -21.92 21.56 10.91
N ASP A 209 -20.72 21.07 10.65
CA ASP A 209 -19.49 21.88 10.79
C ASP A 209 -19.48 23.05 9.80
N TYR A 210 -20.03 22.87 8.61
CA TYR A 210 -20.19 23.93 7.61
C TYR A 210 -21.29 24.95 7.98
N LEU A 211 -22.36 24.50 8.61
CA LEU A 211 -23.51 25.33 9.01
C LEU A 211 -23.31 25.97 10.38
N LYS A 212 -22.54 25.37 11.28
CA LYS A 212 -22.30 25.84 12.65
C LYS A 212 -21.87 27.31 12.74
N PRO A 213 -20.99 27.84 11.87
CA PRO A 213 -20.66 29.26 11.87
C PRO A 213 -21.78 30.18 11.36
N LYS A 214 -22.81 29.61 10.72
CA LYS A 214 -23.91 30.33 10.07
C LYS A 214 -25.22 30.22 10.86
N LEU A 215 -25.25 29.40 11.91
CA LEU A 215 -26.42 29.24 12.77
C LEU A 215 -26.32 30.18 13.98
N PRO A 216 -27.45 30.74 14.46
CA PRO A 216 -27.46 31.51 15.69
C PRO A 216 -26.93 30.70 16.88
N ALA A 217 -26.13 31.32 17.73
CA ALA A 217 -25.43 30.64 18.85
C ALA A 217 -26.36 30.04 19.93
N ASP A 218 -27.62 30.37 19.88
CA ASP A 218 -28.69 29.98 20.84
C ASP A 218 -29.66 28.95 20.23
N LEU A 219 -29.36 28.39 19.05
CA LEU A 219 -30.19 27.33 18.47
C LEU A 219 -29.94 26.00 19.14
N GLU A 220 -30.82 25.57 20.05
CA GLU A 220 -30.83 24.22 20.57
C GLU A 220 -31.33 23.24 19.48
N LEU A 221 -30.47 22.33 19.09
CA LEU A 221 -30.85 21.27 18.15
C LEU A 221 -31.70 20.21 18.86
N PRO A 222 -32.81 19.76 18.25
CA PRO A 222 -33.61 18.68 18.80
C PRO A 222 -32.75 17.42 19.01
N ASP A 223 -33.03 16.65 20.08
CA ASP A 223 -32.24 15.47 20.46
C ASP A 223 -32.19 14.41 19.37
N VAL A 224 -33.17 14.35 18.48
CA VAL A 224 -33.18 13.52 17.27
C VAL A 224 -31.97 13.82 16.35
N PHE A 225 -31.51 15.06 16.26
CA PHE A 225 -30.33 15.42 15.47
C PHE A 225 -29.01 15.09 16.19
N LYS A 226 -29.01 14.98 17.52
CA LYS A 226 -27.84 14.53 18.27
C LYS A 226 -27.61 13.01 18.09
N GLU A 227 -28.72 12.23 18.06
CA GLU A 227 -28.62 10.79 17.72
C GLU A 227 -28.19 10.52 16.27
N ILE A 228 -28.63 11.36 15.32
CA ILE A 228 -28.27 11.22 13.90
C ILE A 228 -26.80 11.59 13.65
N VAL A 229 -26.23 12.50 14.45
CA VAL A 229 -24.81 12.92 14.33
C VAL A 229 -23.84 11.82 14.74
N ASP A 230 -24.28 10.91 15.61
CA ASP A 230 -23.45 9.79 16.11
C ASP A 230 -23.55 8.52 15.26
N THR A 231 -24.46 8.47 14.28
CA THR A 231 -24.56 7.37 13.33
C THR A 231 -23.63 7.64 12.14
N SER A 232 -22.51 6.93 12.10
CA SER A 232 -21.54 6.95 11.03
C SER A 232 -22.02 6.23 9.73
N GLU A 233 -23.33 6.14 9.51
CA GLU A 233 -23.85 5.58 8.29
C GLU A 233 -23.69 6.57 7.13
N PRO A 234 -23.08 6.14 5.99
CA PRO A 234 -23.02 6.97 4.82
C PRO A 234 -24.42 7.28 4.31
N VAL A 235 -24.66 8.52 3.90
CA VAL A 235 -25.87 8.89 3.16
C VAL A 235 -26.05 7.87 2.03
N PRO A 236 -27.22 7.25 1.90
CA PRO A 236 -27.44 6.28 0.82
C PRO A 236 -27.06 6.91 -0.51
N PRO A 237 -26.37 6.18 -1.38
CA PRO A 237 -25.95 6.70 -2.68
C PRO A 237 -27.19 7.23 -3.42
N VAL A 238 -26.99 8.29 -4.21
CA VAL A 238 -28.02 8.79 -5.13
C VAL A 238 -28.57 7.59 -5.87
N PRO A 239 -29.91 7.41 -5.92
CA PRO A 239 -30.49 6.26 -6.60
C PRO A 239 -29.91 6.18 -8.03
N PRO A 240 -29.59 4.97 -8.50
CA PRO A 240 -29.03 4.80 -9.83
C PRO A 240 -29.93 5.51 -10.86
N PRO A 241 -29.35 6.07 -11.94
CA PRO A 241 -30.15 6.64 -13.01
C PRO A 241 -31.18 5.59 -13.44
N PRO A 242 -32.39 6.01 -13.77
CA PRO A 242 -33.45 5.08 -14.19
C PRO A 242 -32.89 4.17 -15.29
N PRO A 243 -33.16 2.87 -15.24
CA PRO A 243 -32.70 1.96 -16.26
C PRO A 243 -33.12 2.50 -17.64
N LEU A 244 -32.25 2.32 -18.64
CA LEU A 244 -32.52 2.74 -20.02
C LEU A 244 -33.96 2.35 -20.40
N ALA A 245 -34.70 3.28 -21.00
CA ALA A 245 -36.07 3.00 -21.40
C ALA A 245 -36.08 1.79 -22.33
N VAL A 246 -37.14 0.95 -22.25
CA VAL A 246 -37.28 -0.27 -23.05
C VAL A 246 -37.08 0.00 -24.56
N LYS A 247 -37.40 1.22 -25.01
CA LYS A 247 -37.18 1.66 -26.38
C LYS A 247 -35.69 1.84 -26.72
N GLU A 248 -34.91 2.37 -25.83
CA GLU A 248 -33.44 2.55 -25.99
C GLU A 248 -32.73 1.20 -25.98
N LEU A 249 -33.20 0.27 -25.14
CA LEU A 249 -32.74 -1.12 -25.12
C LEU A 249 -33.09 -1.84 -26.43
N ALA A 250 -34.32 -1.66 -26.95
CA ALA A 250 -34.73 -2.24 -28.21
C ALA A 250 -33.97 -1.64 -29.41
N GLU A 251 -33.55 -0.38 -29.33
CA GLU A 251 -32.68 0.25 -30.34
C GLU A 251 -31.27 -0.27 -30.31
N LEU A 252 -30.74 -0.55 -29.11
CA LEU A 252 -29.40 -1.14 -28.91
C LEU A 252 -29.34 -2.61 -29.33
N TYR A 253 -30.35 -3.40 -28.99
CA TYR A 253 -30.34 -4.86 -29.16
C TYR A 253 -31.43 -5.38 -30.16
N GLY A 254 -32.15 -4.48 -30.83
CA GLY A 254 -33.29 -4.86 -31.69
C GLY A 254 -32.85 -5.54 -32.98
N ARG A 255 -33.45 -6.67 -33.28
CA ARG A 255 -33.23 -7.53 -34.47
C ARG A 255 -33.46 -6.87 -35.83
N GLY A 256 -33.71 -5.55 -35.92
CA GLY A 256 -34.22 -4.92 -37.14
C GLY A 256 -33.21 -4.28 -38.08
N LYS A 257 -31.95 -4.07 -37.72
CA LYS A 257 -31.02 -3.22 -38.50
C LYS A 257 -29.64 -3.75 -38.75
N GLN A 258 -29.28 -4.94 -38.31
CA GLN A 258 -27.93 -5.48 -38.56
C GLN A 258 -27.93 -6.30 -39.86
N LYS A 259 -27.50 -5.69 -40.95
CA LYS A 259 -27.18 -6.38 -42.19
C LYS A 259 -25.76 -6.91 -42.27
N GLU A 260 -24.94 -6.66 -41.26
CA GLU A 260 -23.62 -7.26 -41.06
C GLU A 260 -23.57 -7.75 -39.63
N ALA A 261 -23.42 -9.06 -39.45
CA ALA A 261 -23.24 -9.69 -38.17
C ALA A 261 -21.84 -9.26 -37.63
N VAL A 262 -21.79 -8.10 -37.01
CA VAL A 262 -20.78 -7.83 -35.99
C VAL A 262 -21.19 -8.73 -34.82
N GLU A 263 -20.37 -9.69 -34.50
CA GLU A 263 -20.51 -10.51 -33.30
C GLU A 263 -20.54 -9.54 -32.11
N VAL A 264 -21.74 -9.21 -31.63
CA VAL A 264 -21.93 -8.35 -30.47
C VAL A 264 -21.50 -9.20 -29.30
N GLU A 265 -20.38 -8.88 -28.73
CA GLU A 265 -19.93 -9.53 -27.49
C GLU A 265 -21.05 -9.52 -26.45
N PRO A 266 -21.22 -10.62 -25.67
CA PRO A 266 -22.28 -10.69 -24.66
C PRO A 266 -22.09 -9.52 -23.69
N THR A 267 -23.08 -8.61 -23.72
CA THR A 267 -23.07 -7.45 -22.83
C THR A 267 -23.47 -7.88 -21.42
N ARG A 268 -22.88 -7.26 -20.42
CA ARG A 268 -23.24 -7.48 -19.00
C ARG A 268 -24.63 -7.00 -18.64
N PHE A 269 -25.32 -6.37 -19.58
CA PHE A 269 -26.65 -5.82 -19.38
C PHE A 269 -27.66 -6.93 -19.07
N GLY A 270 -28.36 -6.83 -17.94
CA GLY A 270 -29.34 -7.82 -17.49
C GLY A 270 -28.76 -9.14 -16.98
N PHE A 271 -27.44 -9.34 -17.03
CA PHE A 271 -26.78 -10.57 -16.61
C PHE A 271 -26.94 -10.84 -15.11
N GLY A 272 -26.87 -9.82 -14.25
CA GLY A 272 -27.06 -9.98 -12.79
C GLY A 272 -28.43 -10.56 -12.44
N ASP A 273 -29.47 -10.17 -13.18
CA ASP A 273 -30.83 -10.69 -13.02
C ASP A 273 -30.93 -12.15 -13.50
N LEU A 274 -30.27 -12.49 -14.60
CA LEU A 274 -30.22 -13.84 -15.15
C LEU A 274 -29.43 -14.79 -14.23
N HIS A 275 -28.28 -14.34 -13.72
CA HIS A 275 -27.45 -15.12 -12.80
C HIS A 275 -28.17 -15.35 -11.47
N ALA A 276 -28.86 -14.33 -10.93
CA ALA A 276 -29.67 -14.49 -9.72
C ALA A 276 -30.84 -15.46 -9.94
N ALA A 277 -31.46 -15.46 -11.13
CA ALA A 277 -32.50 -16.40 -11.47
C ALA A 277 -31.98 -17.83 -11.67
N ALA A 278 -30.80 -18.01 -12.24
CA ALA A 278 -30.17 -19.33 -12.45
C ALA A 278 -29.60 -19.94 -11.15
N GLY A 279 -29.04 -19.11 -10.26
CA GLY A 279 -28.41 -19.57 -9.01
C GLY A 279 -29.39 -19.86 -7.86
N SER A 280 -30.66 -19.48 -7.95
CA SER A 280 -31.67 -19.71 -6.91
C SER A 280 -33.03 -20.11 -7.51
N PRO A 281 -33.19 -21.37 -7.95
CA PRO A 281 -34.43 -21.83 -8.53
C PRO A 281 -35.67 -21.70 -7.61
N SER A 282 -35.47 -21.45 -6.32
CA SER A 282 -36.53 -21.39 -5.29
C SER A 282 -36.92 -19.97 -4.85
N ALA A 283 -36.19 -18.92 -5.24
CA ALA A 283 -36.34 -17.60 -4.67
C ALA A 283 -36.96 -16.57 -5.62
N ALA A 284 -37.98 -16.81 -6.30
CA ALA A 284 -38.95 -15.96 -6.99
C ALA A 284 -39.20 -16.35 -8.45
N PRO A 285 -39.96 -17.43 -8.69
CA PRO A 285 -40.39 -17.78 -10.06
C PRO A 285 -41.22 -16.64 -10.70
N GLU A 286 -41.90 -15.82 -9.89
CA GLU A 286 -42.74 -14.71 -10.39
C GLU A 286 -41.91 -13.55 -10.93
N LEU A 287 -40.84 -13.14 -10.21
CA LEU A 287 -39.96 -12.05 -10.66
C LEU A 287 -39.15 -12.42 -11.91
N ALA A 288 -38.71 -13.67 -11.98
CA ALA A 288 -38.06 -14.21 -13.17
C ALA A 288 -39.02 -14.27 -14.36
N TYR A 289 -40.27 -14.64 -14.15
CA TYR A 289 -41.30 -14.72 -15.20
C TYR A 289 -41.67 -13.33 -15.74
N GLU A 290 -41.84 -12.32 -14.88
CA GLU A 290 -42.10 -10.94 -15.30
C GLU A 290 -40.96 -10.36 -16.14
N LYS A 291 -39.71 -10.56 -15.70
CA LYS A 291 -38.51 -10.12 -16.41
C LYS A 291 -38.35 -10.85 -17.74
N LEU A 292 -38.59 -12.16 -17.78
CA LEU A 292 -38.60 -12.96 -19.01
C LEU A 292 -39.65 -12.50 -20.01
N THR A 293 -40.85 -12.14 -19.53
CA THR A 293 -41.93 -11.61 -20.36
C THR A 293 -41.56 -10.24 -20.95
N LEU A 294 -40.89 -9.40 -20.17
CA LEU A 294 -40.35 -8.11 -20.60
C LEU A 294 -39.29 -8.30 -21.70
N TRP A 295 -38.36 -9.22 -21.52
CA TRP A 295 -37.28 -9.50 -22.47
C TRP A 295 -37.81 -10.05 -23.79
N ASN A 296 -38.79 -10.98 -23.73
CA ASN A 296 -39.48 -11.46 -24.92
C ASN A 296 -40.24 -10.34 -25.65
N SER A 297 -40.79 -9.37 -24.90
CA SER A 297 -41.53 -8.24 -25.50
C SER A 297 -40.64 -7.26 -26.27
N ILE A 298 -39.34 -7.19 -25.93
CA ILE A 298 -38.31 -6.37 -26.64
C ILE A 298 -37.59 -7.19 -27.73
N GLY A 299 -37.98 -8.44 -27.95
CA GLY A 299 -37.43 -9.29 -29.01
C GLY A 299 -36.09 -9.95 -28.67
N LEU A 300 -35.68 -9.97 -27.39
CA LEU A 300 -34.54 -10.75 -26.90
C LEU A 300 -35.00 -12.19 -26.65
N ASP A 301 -34.34 -13.16 -27.29
CA ASP A 301 -34.58 -14.56 -27.03
C ASP A 301 -33.82 -15.00 -25.78
N TRP A 302 -34.60 -15.44 -24.79
CA TRP A 302 -34.06 -15.95 -23.53
C TRP A 302 -33.11 -17.14 -23.71
N SER A 303 -33.40 -18.04 -24.66
CA SER A 303 -32.54 -19.19 -24.93
C SER A 303 -31.20 -18.78 -25.51
N ASP A 304 -31.17 -17.73 -26.35
CA ASP A 304 -29.93 -17.19 -26.89
C ASP A 304 -29.10 -16.47 -25.80
N ALA A 305 -29.79 -15.77 -24.88
CA ALA A 305 -29.10 -15.11 -23.74
C ALA A 305 -28.48 -16.14 -22.77
N LEU A 306 -29.20 -17.21 -22.43
CA LEU A 306 -28.69 -18.31 -21.63
C LEU A 306 -27.53 -19.05 -22.32
N ALA A 307 -27.68 -19.34 -23.61
CA ALA A 307 -26.60 -20.00 -24.37
C ALA A 307 -25.36 -19.11 -24.52
N GLY A 308 -25.54 -17.78 -24.56
CA GLY A 308 -24.42 -16.82 -24.44
C GLY A 308 -23.73 -16.87 -23.10
N LEU A 309 -24.52 -16.95 -22.03
CA LEU A 309 -24.08 -17.07 -20.65
C LEU A 309 -23.26 -18.36 -20.42
N GLU A 310 -23.81 -19.51 -20.85
CA GLU A 310 -23.13 -20.82 -20.70
C GLU A 310 -21.82 -20.91 -21.49
N LYS A 311 -21.65 -20.10 -22.54
CA LYS A 311 -20.45 -20.02 -23.36
C LYS A 311 -19.42 -19.02 -22.86
N THR A 312 -19.81 -18.12 -21.96
CA THR A 312 -18.90 -17.10 -21.42
C THR A 312 -18.23 -17.66 -20.18
N SER A 313 -16.95 -17.98 -20.30
CA SER A 313 -16.11 -18.42 -19.19
C SER A 313 -14.76 -17.76 -19.30
N GLY A 314 -14.31 -17.11 -18.23
CA GLY A 314 -13.02 -16.44 -18.18
C GLY A 314 -12.91 -15.24 -19.13
N ASN A 315 -13.98 -14.51 -19.35
CA ASN A 315 -13.97 -13.32 -20.22
C ASN A 315 -13.30 -12.17 -19.49
N THR A 316 -12.17 -11.67 -20.02
CA THR A 316 -11.38 -10.58 -19.47
C THR A 316 -11.52 -9.27 -20.26
N ASN A 317 -12.51 -9.12 -21.11
CA ASN A 317 -12.65 -7.91 -21.94
C ASN A 317 -12.97 -6.66 -21.13
N TYR A 318 -13.73 -6.80 -20.05
CA TYR A 318 -14.11 -5.68 -19.16
C TYR A 318 -13.08 -5.43 -18.06
N GLU A 319 -12.68 -6.47 -17.36
CA GLU A 319 -11.66 -6.47 -16.34
C GLU A 319 -10.76 -7.70 -16.44
N GLU A 320 -9.57 -7.59 -15.89
CA GLU A 320 -8.60 -8.69 -15.85
C GLU A 320 -7.80 -8.63 -14.56
N LEU A 321 -7.71 -9.75 -13.88
CA LEU A 321 -6.77 -9.96 -12.80
C LEU A 321 -5.38 -10.15 -13.40
N GLU A 322 -4.46 -9.24 -13.08
CA GLU A 322 -3.12 -9.21 -13.68
C GLU A 322 -2.05 -9.76 -12.74
N CYS A 323 -2.12 -9.41 -11.45
CA CYS A 323 -1.07 -9.74 -10.49
C CYS A 323 -1.65 -10.16 -9.13
N VAL A 324 -0.91 -11.02 -8.44
CA VAL A 324 -1.19 -11.44 -7.06
C VAL A 324 0.12 -11.50 -6.31
N GLY A 325 0.11 -11.24 -5.00
CA GLY A 325 1.30 -11.37 -4.17
C GLY A 325 1.00 -11.28 -2.68
N LEU A 326 2.06 -11.39 -1.88
CA LEU A 326 2.00 -11.29 -0.42
C LEU A 326 2.78 -10.05 0.06
N ASP A 327 2.12 -9.20 0.81
CA ASP A 327 2.78 -8.17 1.61
C ASP A 327 3.17 -8.76 2.97
N ASN A 328 4.45 -9.02 3.14
CA ASN A 328 5.03 -9.53 4.37
C ASN A 328 5.13 -8.47 5.49
N ASN A 329 4.94 -7.19 5.19
CA ASN A 329 4.96 -6.11 6.18
C ASN A 329 3.61 -5.97 6.89
N SER A 330 2.51 -6.17 6.14
CA SER A 330 1.14 -6.03 6.67
C SER A 330 0.39 -7.36 6.81
N ASP A 331 1.02 -8.50 6.47
CA ASP A 331 0.39 -9.82 6.41
C ASP A 331 -0.90 -9.80 5.58
N SER A 332 -0.78 -9.36 4.33
CA SER A 332 -1.93 -9.20 3.44
C SER A 332 -1.67 -9.84 2.08
N LEU A 333 -2.65 -10.58 1.58
CA LEU A 333 -2.72 -10.99 0.18
C LEU A 333 -3.27 -9.82 -0.63
N VAL A 334 -2.62 -9.50 -1.73
CA VAL A 334 -3.03 -8.42 -2.62
C VAL A 334 -3.16 -8.95 -4.03
N ALA A 335 -4.26 -8.57 -4.67
CA ALA A 335 -4.51 -8.88 -6.07
C ALA A 335 -4.78 -7.58 -6.83
N THR A 336 -4.08 -7.37 -7.93
CA THR A 336 -4.27 -6.21 -8.80
C THR A 336 -5.06 -6.62 -10.02
N PHE A 337 -6.15 -5.93 -10.28
CA PHE A 337 -6.93 -6.09 -11.50
C PHE A 337 -7.12 -4.76 -12.24
N ARG A 338 -7.33 -4.86 -13.54
CA ARG A 338 -7.50 -3.72 -14.43
C ARG A 338 -8.89 -3.66 -15.00
N VAL A 339 -9.55 -2.53 -14.85
CA VAL A 339 -10.78 -2.16 -15.59
C VAL A 339 -10.39 -1.59 -16.93
N LYS A 340 -10.89 -2.19 -18.02
CA LYS A 340 -10.46 -1.92 -19.40
C LYS A 340 -11.47 -1.13 -20.22
N LEU A 341 -12.76 -1.20 -19.86
CA LEU A 341 -13.84 -0.57 -20.61
C LEU A 341 -14.46 0.60 -19.81
N PRO A 342 -14.93 1.65 -20.52
CA PRO A 342 -15.52 2.84 -19.89
C PRO A 342 -16.90 2.60 -19.29
N SER A 343 -17.56 1.49 -19.61
CA SER A 343 -18.92 1.16 -19.19
C SER A 343 -19.11 -0.34 -18.97
N GLY A 344 -20.16 -0.73 -18.27
CA GLY A 344 -20.46 -2.11 -17.88
C GLY A 344 -20.34 -2.33 -16.37
N PHE A 345 -20.18 -1.25 -15.57
CA PHE A 345 -19.99 -1.28 -14.13
C PHE A 345 -21.13 -0.59 -13.37
N SER A 346 -22.34 -0.62 -13.94
CA SER A 346 -23.59 -0.19 -13.30
C SER A 346 -23.63 1.29 -12.89
N GLY A 347 -22.99 2.16 -13.66
CA GLY A 347 -23.12 3.61 -13.56
C GLY A 347 -21.91 4.32 -12.95
N PRO A 348 -21.96 5.67 -12.93
CA PRO A 348 -20.85 6.53 -12.50
C PRO A 348 -20.62 6.49 -10.98
N PRO A 349 -19.55 7.13 -10.44
CA PRO A 349 -19.22 7.10 -9.00
C PRO A 349 -20.29 7.59 -8.03
N CYS A 350 -21.34 8.31 -8.52
CA CYS A 350 -22.49 8.69 -7.70
C CYS A 350 -23.58 7.59 -7.62
N SER A 351 -23.40 6.47 -8.31
CA SER A 351 -24.26 5.29 -8.24
C SER A 351 -23.64 4.22 -7.35
N ALA A 352 -24.36 3.12 -7.13
CA ALA A 352 -23.83 1.98 -6.36
C ALA A 352 -22.64 1.31 -7.08
N GLY A 353 -22.54 1.44 -8.42
CA GLY A 353 -21.55 0.74 -9.21
C GLY A 353 -21.81 -0.77 -9.28
N SER A 354 -20.85 -1.51 -9.80
CA SER A 354 -20.79 -2.96 -9.71
C SER A 354 -19.74 -3.39 -8.67
N THR A 355 -19.88 -4.63 -8.20
CA THR A 355 -18.92 -5.21 -7.25
C THR A 355 -18.02 -6.18 -7.98
N GLU A 356 -16.72 -5.92 -7.92
CA GLU A 356 -15.69 -6.87 -8.28
C GLU A 356 -15.32 -7.69 -7.05
N TYR A 357 -15.48 -9.00 -7.12
CA TYR A 357 -15.09 -9.93 -6.07
C TYR A 357 -13.74 -10.53 -6.39
N VAL A 358 -12.83 -10.51 -5.44
CA VAL A 358 -11.58 -11.25 -5.53
C VAL A 358 -11.55 -12.25 -4.39
N ALA A 359 -11.63 -13.53 -4.73
CA ALA A 359 -11.51 -14.64 -3.77
C ALA A 359 -10.08 -15.19 -3.79
N PHE A 360 -9.57 -15.50 -2.60
CA PHE A 360 -8.21 -16.01 -2.41
C PHE A 360 -8.23 -17.40 -1.80
N TRP A 361 -7.35 -18.26 -2.32
CA TRP A 361 -6.99 -19.54 -1.74
C TRP A 361 -5.48 -19.60 -1.55
N VAL A 362 -5.05 -20.36 -0.58
CA VAL A 362 -3.65 -20.52 -0.21
C VAL A 362 -3.29 -21.99 -0.04
N ASP A 363 -2.06 -22.33 -0.38
CA ASP A 363 -1.43 -23.62 -0.14
C ASP A 363 -0.04 -23.31 0.45
N TRP A 364 0.01 -23.19 1.79
CA TRP A 364 1.21 -22.77 2.50
C TRP A 364 2.31 -23.81 2.59
N ASP A 365 1.97 -25.08 2.51
CA ASP A 365 2.87 -26.22 2.66
C ASP A 365 3.20 -26.92 1.35
N ASP A 366 2.72 -26.35 0.22
CA ASP A 366 2.98 -26.87 -1.13
C ASP A 366 2.49 -28.32 -1.29
N SER A 367 1.30 -28.60 -0.74
CA SER A 367 0.66 -29.92 -0.72
C SER A 367 -0.29 -30.16 -1.90
N CYS A 368 -0.56 -29.16 -2.72
CA CYS A 368 -1.60 -29.10 -3.74
C CYS A 368 -3.03 -29.07 -3.19
N ASP A 369 -3.20 -28.82 -1.90
CA ASP A 369 -4.51 -28.71 -1.25
C ASP A 369 -4.83 -27.23 -0.98
N TRP A 370 -5.78 -26.67 -1.72
CA TRP A 370 -6.15 -25.27 -1.59
C TRP A 370 -7.06 -25.03 -0.38
N THR A 371 -6.65 -24.10 0.47
CA THR A 371 -7.44 -23.62 1.61
C THR A 371 -8.00 -22.23 1.28
N TYR A 372 -9.32 -22.05 1.40
CA TYR A 372 -9.95 -20.75 1.21
C TYR A 372 -9.51 -19.76 2.27
N ALA A 373 -8.96 -18.61 1.84
CA ALA A 373 -8.47 -17.54 2.71
C ALA A 373 -9.51 -16.42 2.91
N GLY A 374 -10.32 -16.12 1.91
CA GLY A 374 -11.35 -15.08 2.00
C GLY A 374 -11.70 -14.45 0.66
N THR A 375 -12.72 -13.58 0.67
CA THR A 375 -13.14 -12.81 -0.51
C THR A 375 -13.20 -11.32 -0.18
N VAL A 376 -12.59 -10.51 -1.03
CA VAL A 376 -12.62 -9.04 -0.97
C VAL A 376 -13.61 -8.51 -2.00
N LYS A 377 -14.24 -7.38 -1.68
CA LYS A 377 -15.13 -6.62 -2.55
C LYS A 377 -14.48 -5.30 -2.91
N VAL A 378 -14.49 -4.96 -4.18
CA VAL A 378 -14.04 -3.67 -4.70
C VAL A 378 -15.16 -3.09 -5.55
N SER A 379 -15.52 -1.81 -5.31
CA SER A 379 -16.55 -1.14 -6.10
C SER A 379 -15.92 -0.56 -7.37
N ALA A 380 -16.45 -0.98 -8.54
CA ALA A 380 -16.09 -0.45 -9.84
C ALA A 380 -17.23 0.38 -10.43
N HIS A 381 -16.91 1.40 -11.21
CA HIS A 381 -17.85 2.36 -11.78
C HIS A 381 -17.56 2.63 -13.25
N ASP A 382 -18.56 3.17 -13.95
CA ASP A 382 -18.41 3.64 -15.32
C ASP A 382 -17.71 5.01 -15.35
N PHE A 383 -16.76 5.17 -16.28
CA PHE A 383 -16.03 6.42 -16.50
C PHE A 383 -15.97 6.78 -17.97
N THR A 384 -16.50 7.96 -18.32
CA THR A 384 -16.44 8.47 -19.68
C THR A 384 -15.88 9.89 -19.69
N PRO A 385 -14.64 10.09 -20.21
CA PRO A 385 -13.75 9.08 -20.80
C PRO A 385 -13.04 8.22 -19.75
N LEU A 386 -12.71 6.99 -20.11
CA LEU A 386 -11.76 6.17 -19.36
C LEU A 386 -10.34 6.58 -19.75
N PRO A 387 -9.38 6.70 -18.81
CA PRO A 387 -7.99 6.95 -19.14
C PRO A 387 -7.39 5.85 -20.03
N ASP A 388 -6.42 6.22 -20.88
CA ASP A 388 -5.67 5.26 -21.68
C ASP A 388 -5.00 4.20 -20.77
N GLY A 389 -5.14 2.94 -21.15
CA GLY A 389 -4.64 1.80 -20.35
C GLY A 389 -5.57 1.36 -19.21
N GLY A 390 -6.74 2.01 -19.05
CA GLY A 390 -7.72 1.62 -18.03
C GLY A 390 -7.39 2.08 -16.61
N LEU A 391 -8.02 1.43 -15.61
CA LEU A 391 -7.85 1.75 -14.19
C LEU A 391 -7.37 0.51 -13.42
N CYS A 392 -6.34 0.67 -12.61
CA CYS A 392 -5.76 -0.39 -11.79
C CYS A 392 -6.28 -0.31 -10.36
N TYR A 393 -6.89 -1.40 -9.91
CA TYR A 393 -7.43 -1.56 -8.56
C TYR A 393 -6.67 -2.63 -7.80
N ALA A 394 -6.54 -2.45 -6.49
CA ALA A 394 -6.05 -3.48 -5.59
C ALA A 394 -7.15 -4.00 -4.66
N ALA A 395 -7.28 -5.32 -4.60
CA ALA A 395 -8.06 -6.03 -3.60
C ALA A 395 -7.11 -6.55 -2.52
N VAL A 396 -7.27 -6.11 -1.27
CA VAL A 396 -6.36 -6.41 -0.16
C VAL A 396 -7.06 -7.23 0.90
N LEU A 397 -6.60 -8.46 1.13
CA LEU A 397 -7.10 -9.38 2.13
C LEU A 397 -6.05 -9.59 3.24
N PRO A 398 -6.26 -9.10 4.47
CA PRO A 398 -5.43 -9.47 5.61
C PRO A 398 -5.53 -10.97 5.90
N VAL A 399 -4.40 -11.59 6.23
CA VAL A 399 -4.29 -13.02 6.57
C VAL A 399 -3.51 -13.23 7.86
N ASP A 400 -3.84 -14.28 8.61
CA ASP A 400 -3.09 -14.64 9.81
C ASP A 400 -1.93 -15.58 9.44
N LEU A 401 -0.73 -15.03 9.36
CA LEU A 401 0.48 -15.79 9.10
C LEU A 401 1.18 -16.27 10.39
N SER A 402 0.66 -15.97 11.56
CA SER A 402 1.30 -16.30 12.84
C SER A 402 1.55 -17.81 13.02
N THR A 403 0.62 -18.63 12.55
CA THR A 403 0.72 -20.10 12.60
C THR A 403 1.43 -20.71 11.39
N VAL A 404 1.60 -19.93 10.32
CA VAL A 404 2.26 -20.34 9.07
C VAL A 404 3.76 -20.11 9.14
N ARG A 405 4.18 -19.04 9.80
CA ARG A 405 5.59 -18.64 9.92
C ARG A 405 6.41 -19.76 10.56
N LYS A 406 7.56 -20.03 9.95
CA LYS A 406 8.57 -20.96 10.46
C LYS A 406 9.91 -20.24 10.61
N ARG A 407 10.85 -20.89 11.30
CA ARG A 407 12.22 -20.38 11.44
C ARG A 407 12.88 -20.24 10.07
N CYS A 408 13.82 -19.34 9.96
CA CYS A 408 14.54 -19.07 8.71
C CYS A 408 15.25 -20.30 8.10
N THR A 409 15.51 -21.35 8.91
CA THR A 409 16.07 -22.62 8.45
C THR A 409 15.08 -23.51 7.71
N THR A 410 13.79 -23.21 7.82
CA THR A 410 12.70 -23.98 7.22
C THR A 410 11.79 -23.00 6.46
N PRO A 411 12.21 -22.55 5.27
CA PRO A 411 11.46 -21.57 4.51
C PRO A 411 10.06 -22.05 4.15
N VAL A 412 9.07 -21.17 4.25
CA VAL A 412 7.72 -21.37 3.73
C VAL A 412 7.60 -20.65 2.41
N ILE A 413 7.55 -21.41 1.34
CA ILE A 413 7.25 -20.94 -0.01
C ILE A 413 5.91 -21.55 -0.36
N GLY A 414 4.86 -20.75 -0.21
CA GLY A 414 3.50 -21.18 -0.47
C GLY A 414 3.01 -20.73 -1.83
N ARG A 415 1.84 -21.21 -2.20
CA ARG A 415 1.12 -20.81 -3.41
C ARG A 415 -0.09 -19.98 -3.02
N VAL A 416 -0.40 -19.00 -3.83
CA VAL A 416 -1.60 -18.18 -3.71
C VAL A 416 -2.34 -18.19 -5.03
N ARG A 417 -3.62 -18.47 -4.95
CA ARG A 417 -4.58 -18.40 -6.06
C ARG A 417 -5.54 -17.27 -5.79
N ALA A 418 -5.76 -16.41 -6.77
CA ALA A 418 -6.81 -15.42 -6.73
C ALA A 418 -7.74 -15.58 -7.94
N VAL A 419 -9.03 -15.36 -7.72
CA VAL A 419 -10.07 -15.41 -8.75
C VAL A 419 -10.85 -14.11 -8.71
N LEU A 420 -10.80 -13.35 -9.80
CA LEU A 420 -11.61 -12.16 -10.01
C LEU A 420 -12.96 -12.55 -10.61
N SER A 421 -14.05 -12.00 -10.08
CA SER A 421 -15.39 -12.27 -10.59
C SER A 421 -16.30 -11.05 -10.45
N TRP A 422 -16.90 -10.64 -11.54
CA TRP A 422 -17.85 -9.56 -11.58
C TRP A 422 -19.22 -9.94 -11.00
N ASN A 423 -19.74 -9.14 -10.08
CA ASN A 423 -21.09 -9.18 -9.48
C ASN A 423 -21.53 -10.51 -8.82
N ALA A 424 -20.71 -11.55 -8.88
CA ALA A 424 -20.99 -12.84 -8.25
C ALA A 424 -19.75 -13.34 -7.52
N ALA A 425 -19.84 -13.53 -6.20
CA ALA A 425 -18.70 -14.03 -5.44
C ALA A 425 -18.35 -15.46 -5.85
N PRO A 426 -17.06 -15.78 -6.11
CA PRO A 426 -16.62 -17.16 -6.32
C PRO A 426 -17.00 -18.04 -5.13
N SER A 427 -17.32 -19.33 -5.41
CA SER A 427 -17.65 -20.28 -4.35
C SER A 427 -16.44 -20.56 -3.46
N PRO A 428 -16.53 -20.42 -2.13
CA PRO A 428 -15.43 -20.77 -1.23
C PRO A 428 -15.00 -22.24 -1.29
N ALA A 429 -15.88 -23.11 -1.81
CA ALA A 429 -15.67 -24.56 -1.87
C ALA A 429 -15.00 -25.03 -3.17
N ASP A 430 -14.85 -24.15 -4.16
CA ASP A 430 -14.34 -24.53 -5.48
C ASP A 430 -13.23 -23.56 -5.92
N PRO A 431 -11.96 -23.89 -5.63
CA PRO A 431 -10.82 -23.06 -6.04
C PRO A 431 -10.57 -23.07 -7.56
N ASP A 432 -11.19 -24.01 -8.29
CA ASP A 432 -10.97 -24.19 -9.73
C ASP A 432 -12.04 -23.55 -10.60
N ALA A 433 -13.13 -23.04 -9.98
CA ALA A 433 -14.19 -22.38 -10.70
C ALA A 433 -13.70 -21.17 -11.48
N ILE A 434 -13.92 -21.16 -12.78
CA ILE A 434 -13.66 -19.99 -13.64
C ILE A 434 -14.95 -19.19 -13.77
N PRO A 435 -14.97 -17.90 -13.39
CA PRO A 435 -16.16 -17.06 -13.49
C PRO A 435 -16.51 -16.76 -14.96
N HIS A 436 -17.72 -16.27 -15.20
CA HIS A 436 -18.11 -15.82 -16.53
C HIS A 436 -17.27 -14.62 -16.99
N TRP A 437 -17.15 -13.59 -16.15
CA TRP A 437 -16.25 -12.44 -16.33
C TRP A 437 -15.23 -12.42 -15.21
N GLY A 438 -14.00 -12.17 -15.61
CA GLY A 438 -12.82 -12.26 -14.78
C GLY A 438 -11.98 -13.50 -15.08
N ASN A 439 -10.94 -13.70 -14.31
CA ASN A 439 -9.98 -14.80 -14.51
C ASN A 439 -9.33 -15.22 -13.19
N ARG A 440 -8.46 -16.21 -13.29
CA ARG A 440 -7.67 -16.77 -12.18
C ARG A 440 -6.19 -16.55 -12.43
N VAL A 441 -5.47 -16.21 -11.37
CA VAL A 441 -4.00 -16.08 -11.35
C VAL A 441 -3.45 -16.85 -10.16
N ASP A 442 -2.42 -17.66 -10.41
CA ASP A 442 -1.68 -18.44 -9.43
C ASP A 442 -0.25 -17.91 -9.33
N VAL A 443 0.27 -17.76 -8.12
CA VAL A 443 1.63 -17.27 -7.89
C VAL A 443 2.28 -17.99 -6.72
N HIS A 444 3.63 -17.96 -6.69
CA HIS A 444 4.39 -18.37 -5.51
C HIS A 444 4.72 -17.15 -4.66
N VAL A 445 4.64 -17.31 -3.35
CA VAL A 445 4.97 -16.28 -2.37
C VAL A 445 5.88 -16.86 -1.30
N GLN A 446 6.72 -16.02 -0.72
CA GLN A 446 7.56 -16.38 0.41
C GLN A 446 6.99 -15.75 1.67
N VAL A 447 6.67 -16.57 2.67
CA VAL A 447 6.25 -16.12 3.99
C VAL A 447 7.47 -15.72 4.80
N LYS A 448 7.47 -14.50 5.35
CA LYS A 448 8.57 -13.98 6.18
C LYS A 448 8.84 -14.93 7.37
N PRO A 449 10.10 -15.31 7.61
CA PRO A 449 10.45 -16.10 8.79
C PRO A 449 10.06 -15.40 10.09
N GLY A 450 9.65 -16.19 11.07
CA GLY A 450 9.28 -15.71 12.39
C GLY A 450 9.43 -16.82 13.41
N PRO A 451 9.12 -16.53 14.69
CA PRO A 451 9.02 -17.56 15.69
C PRO A 451 7.92 -18.54 15.28
N GLU A 452 8.20 -19.82 15.46
CA GLU A 452 7.20 -20.86 15.28
C GLU A 452 6.22 -20.81 16.46
N ILE A 453 4.95 -20.50 16.18
CA ILE A 453 3.93 -20.33 17.20
C ILE A 453 3.03 -21.57 17.20
N ASP A 454 2.99 -22.23 18.35
CA ASP A 454 2.02 -23.29 18.62
C ASP A 454 0.77 -22.65 19.24
N PRO A 455 -0.37 -22.60 18.54
CA PRO A 455 -1.59 -22.00 19.08
C PRO A 455 -2.13 -22.74 20.32
N THR A 456 -1.67 -23.98 20.55
CA THR A 456 -2.05 -24.78 21.72
C THR A 456 -1.13 -24.57 22.93
N SER A 457 0.01 -23.90 22.74
CA SER A 457 1.02 -23.65 23.76
C SER A 457 1.35 -22.14 23.83
N PRO A 458 0.54 -21.32 24.53
CA PRO A 458 0.68 -19.86 24.53
C PRO A 458 2.05 -19.46 25.06
N THR A 459 2.72 -18.60 24.29
CA THR A 459 4.04 -18.05 24.62
C THR A 459 3.95 -16.53 24.59
N PRO A 460 4.42 -15.80 25.64
CA PRO A 460 4.49 -14.36 25.59
C PRO A 460 5.31 -13.88 24.39
N LEU A 461 4.74 -13.07 23.50
CA LEU A 461 5.41 -12.57 22.31
C LEU A 461 4.82 -11.22 21.87
N ILE A 462 5.71 -10.23 21.71
CA ILE A 462 5.45 -8.98 21.01
C ILE A 462 6.13 -9.05 19.66
N SER A 463 5.39 -9.01 18.58
CA SER A 463 5.95 -9.07 17.22
C SER A 463 6.17 -7.68 16.62
N ILE A 464 5.31 -6.71 16.95
CA ILE A 464 5.38 -5.32 16.46
C ILE A 464 5.24 -4.37 17.64
N LEU A 465 6.14 -3.39 17.70
CA LEU A 465 6.16 -2.37 18.75
C LEU A 465 6.29 -0.98 18.08
N GLY A 466 5.33 -0.09 18.37
CA GLY A 466 5.27 1.23 17.74
C GLY A 466 5.17 1.18 16.23
N GLY A 467 4.61 0.09 15.65
CA GLY A 467 4.45 -0.13 14.23
C GLY A 467 5.70 -0.63 13.49
N VAL A 468 6.74 -0.97 14.24
CA VAL A 468 7.96 -1.59 13.70
C VAL A 468 8.13 -2.98 14.29
N GLU A 469 8.55 -3.94 13.49
CA GLU A 469 8.86 -5.27 14.00
C GLU A 469 9.92 -5.24 15.09
N THR A 470 9.72 -6.00 16.16
CA THR A 470 10.64 -6.02 17.31
C THR A 470 12.07 -6.40 16.91
N GLY A 471 12.24 -7.29 15.92
CA GLY A 471 13.55 -7.62 15.36
C GLY A 471 14.26 -6.48 14.61
N MET A 472 13.58 -5.38 14.32
CA MET A 472 14.11 -4.17 13.71
C MET A 472 14.31 -3.02 14.71
N ILE A 473 14.19 -3.30 16.00
CA ILE A 473 14.49 -2.36 17.08
C ILE A 473 15.74 -2.87 17.81
N ASN A 474 16.69 -2.00 18.02
CA ASN A 474 17.94 -2.34 18.70
C ASN A 474 17.69 -2.51 20.21
N ASP A 475 17.93 -3.69 20.75
CA ASP A 475 17.68 -4.06 22.15
C ASP A 475 18.51 -3.28 23.18
N VAL A 476 19.56 -2.56 22.75
CA VAL A 476 20.39 -1.73 23.63
C VAL A 476 19.92 -0.29 23.62
N THR A 477 19.69 0.27 22.43
CA THR A 477 19.40 1.69 22.26
C THR A 477 17.89 2.00 22.20
N GLY A 478 17.05 1.00 21.93
CA GLY A 478 15.61 1.19 21.71
C GLY A 478 15.25 1.94 20.43
N LEU A 479 16.24 2.26 19.58
CA LEU A 479 16.06 2.92 18.28
C LEU A 479 15.83 1.86 17.19
N THR A 480 15.20 2.25 16.10
CA THR A 480 15.11 1.38 14.91
C THR A 480 16.49 1.08 14.34
N THR A 481 16.66 -0.09 13.73
CA THR A 481 17.87 -0.46 13.01
C THR A 481 17.83 0.07 11.57
N PRO A 482 18.99 0.29 10.92
CA PRO A 482 19.03 0.58 9.50
C PRO A 482 18.31 -0.51 8.68
N GLY A 483 17.44 -0.12 7.80
CA GLY A 483 16.61 -1.05 7.01
C GLY A 483 15.28 -1.42 7.66
N ALA A 484 14.94 -0.86 8.81
CA ALA A 484 13.62 -1.01 9.39
C ALA A 484 12.53 -0.46 8.46
N VAL A 485 11.40 -1.15 8.40
CA VAL A 485 10.22 -0.76 7.61
C VAL A 485 8.99 -0.71 8.52
N PHE A 486 7.97 0.02 8.11
CA PHE A 486 6.70 -0.02 8.82
C PHE A 486 5.97 -1.35 8.56
N ALA A 487 5.61 -2.01 9.64
CA ALA A 487 4.75 -3.20 9.65
C ALA A 487 3.29 -2.84 9.97
N ASP A 488 2.94 -1.57 9.94
CA ASP A 488 1.63 -1.06 10.31
C ASP A 488 1.24 0.11 9.43
N ASN A 489 -0.01 0.11 8.96
CA ASN A 489 -0.58 1.19 8.18
C ASN A 489 -0.98 2.36 9.10
N GLY A 490 -0.82 3.59 8.63
CA GLY A 490 -1.18 4.81 9.38
C GLY A 490 -0.11 5.29 10.34
N LEU A 491 1.12 4.80 10.23
CA LEU A 491 2.27 5.39 10.88
C LEU A 491 2.77 6.58 10.07
N HIS A 492 3.04 7.66 10.76
CA HIS A 492 3.69 8.84 10.20
C HIS A 492 5.06 9.00 10.85
N THR A 493 6.08 9.12 10.00
CA THR A 493 7.23 9.94 10.30
C THR A 493 7.04 11.21 9.51
N ASP A 494 7.22 12.37 10.11
CA ASP A 494 7.07 13.62 9.39
C ASP A 494 8.00 13.70 8.15
N TRP A 495 9.02 12.83 8.06
CA TRP A 495 10.09 13.00 7.06
C TRP A 495 10.76 11.76 6.54
N ILE A 496 10.89 10.73 7.35
CA ILE A 496 11.86 9.69 7.06
C ILE A 496 11.26 8.35 7.40
N ALA A 497 11.19 7.46 6.41
CA ALA A 497 10.94 6.06 6.69
C ALA A 497 12.01 5.52 7.67
N PRO A 498 11.65 4.66 8.63
CA PRO A 498 12.56 4.19 9.69
C PRO A 498 13.82 3.49 9.18
N HIS A 499 13.85 3.07 7.90
CA HIS A 499 15.00 2.44 7.26
C HIS A 499 16.15 3.41 6.95
N SER A 500 15.92 4.73 6.91
CA SER A 500 16.94 5.69 6.50
C SER A 500 17.90 6.07 7.63
N ARG A 501 17.43 6.14 8.84
CA ARG A 501 18.21 6.45 10.06
C ARG A 501 17.58 5.78 11.28
N PRO A 502 18.35 5.50 12.34
CA PRO A 502 17.80 5.06 13.63
C PRO A 502 16.82 6.10 14.19
N CYS A 503 15.56 5.70 14.39
CA CYS A 503 14.48 6.55 14.86
C CYS A 503 14.02 6.18 16.26
N PRO A 504 13.77 7.15 17.14
CA PRO A 504 13.01 6.98 18.38
C PRO A 504 11.50 6.92 18.07
N PHE A 505 10.71 6.75 19.12
CA PHE A 505 9.26 6.66 19.05
C PHE A 505 8.61 7.76 19.88
N ALA A 506 7.48 8.26 19.44
CA ALA A 506 6.76 9.33 20.13
C ALA A 506 5.24 9.14 20.13
N GLY A 507 4.57 9.83 21.02
CA GLY A 507 3.12 9.90 21.10
C GLY A 507 2.48 8.53 21.38
N ARG A 508 1.63 8.07 20.47
CA ARG A 508 0.91 6.81 20.65
C ARG A 508 1.78 5.63 20.20
N VAL A 509 2.17 4.79 21.16
CA VAL A 509 2.90 3.54 20.89
C VAL A 509 1.94 2.36 20.92
N THR A 510 1.90 1.57 19.86
CA THR A 510 1.09 0.35 19.73
C THR A 510 1.90 -0.89 20.05
N VAL A 511 1.25 -1.91 20.58
CA VAL A 511 1.81 -3.24 20.85
C VAL A 511 0.96 -4.27 20.14
N LYS A 512 1.59 -5.08 19.29
CA LYS A 512 0.92 -6.13 18.53
C LYS A 512 1.67 -7.46 18.66
N GLY A 513 0.93 -8.54 18.51
CA GLY A 513 1.47 -9.90 18.58
C GLY A 513 0.40 -10.95 18.30
N PRO A 514 0.77 -12.23 18.36
CA PRO A 514 -0.15 -13.33 18.14
C PRO A 514 -1.25 -13.38 19.20
N SER A 515 -2.37 -13.98 18.84
CA SER A 515 -3.52 -14.17 19.73
C SER A 515 -3.63 -15.61 20.20
N PHE A 516 -3.91 -15.79 21.50
CA PHE A 516 -4.15 -17.10 22.13
C PHE A 516 -5.55 -17.09 22.79
N PRO A 517 -6.62 -17.26 22.01
CA PRO A 517 -8.00 -17.21 22.55
C PRO A 517 -8.21 -18.19 23.70
N GLY A 518 -8.94 -17.76 24.73
CA GLY A 518 -9.13 -18.50 25.97
C GLY A 518 -8.11 -18.19 27.07
N HIS A 519 -7.08 -17.41 26.77
CA HIS A 519 -6.08 -16.93 27.73
C HIS A 519 -6.23 -15.42 27.97
N LYS A 520 -5.70 -14.95 29.11
CA LYS A 520 -5.57 -13.54 29.42
C LYS A 520 -4.11 -13.12 29.34
N TYR A 521 -3.91 -11.87 28.90
CA TYR A 521 -2.59 -11.25 28.87
C TYR A 521 -2.67 -9.85 29.47
N ARG A 522 -1.50 -9.28 29.74
CA ARG A 522 -1.34 -7.85 30.04
C ARG A 522 -0.05 -7.31 29.44
N ILE A 523 -0.07 -6.06 29.08
CA ILE A 523 1.14 -5.33 28.68
C ILE A 523 1.65 -4.56 29.89
N LEU A 524 2.94 -4.62 30.08
CA LEU A 524 3.67 -3.94 31.16
C LEU A 524 4.65 -2.96 30.54
N VAL A 525 4.76 -1.77 31.11
CA VAL A 525 5.77 -0.77 30.70
C VAL A 525 6.53 -0.26 31.91
N ARG A 526 7.80 0.11 31.67
CA ARG A 526 8.61 0.82 32.66
C ARG A 526 9.68 1.67 31.98
N GLN A 527 10.11 2.71 32.62
CA GLN A 527 11.40 3.33 32.33
C GLN A 527 12.52 2.33 32.64
N LEU A 528 13.58 2.30 31.86
CA LEU A 528 14.71 1.36 32.06
C LEU A 528 15.19 1.39 33.52
N GLY A 529 15.17 0.22 34.16
CA GLY A 529 15.55 0.08 35.57
C GLY A 529 14.47 0.45 36.59
N GLY A 530 13.31 0.94 36.17
CA GLY A 530 12.14 1.25 36.99
C GLY A 530 11.27 0.04 37.31
N SER A 531 10.17 0.29 38.02
CA SER A 531 9.17 -0.74 38.34
C SER A 531 8.17 -0.92 37.19
N TRP A 532 7.76 -2.16 36.94
CA TRP A 532 6.73 -2.46 35.96
C TRP A 532 5.36 -1.89 36.36
N ALA A 533 4.71 -1.22 35.42
CA ALA A 533 3.35 -0.73 35.52
C ALA A 533 2.48 -1.37 34.41
N PRO A 534 1.27 -1.86 34.74
CA PRO A 534 0.38 -2.40 33.73
C PRO A 534 -0.21 -1.29 32.87
N LEU A 535 -0.34 -1.55 31.56
CA LEU A 535 -1.11 -0.70 30.67
C LEU A 535 -2.61 -0.92 30.88
N THR A 536 -3.29 0.16 31.19
CA THR A 536 -4.76 0.16 31.41
C THR A 536 -5.50 1.01 30.38
N THR A 537 -4.78 1.60 29.45
CA THR A 537 -5.35 2.43 28.37
C THR A 537 -6.17 1.56 27.42
N SER A 538 -7.39 2.01 27.09
CA SER A 538 -8.23 1.35 26.10
C SER A 538 -7.57 1.37 24.71
N PHE A 539 -7.81 0.34 23.93
CA PHE A 539 -7.32 0.22 22.56
C PHE A 539 -8.41 -0.33 21.65
N ARG A 540 -8.27 -0.13 20.35
CA ARG A 540 -9.26 -0.54 19.36
C ARG A 540 -8.74 -1.71 18.56
N THR A 541 -9.57 -2.76 18.44
CA THR A 541 -9.34 -3.88 17.54
C THR A 541 -10.26 -3.74 16.33
N VAL A 542 -9.83 -4.24 15.19
CA VAL A 542 -10.61 -4.20 13.94
C VAL A 542 -10.83 -5.63 13.46
N ASN A 543 -12.07 -5.98 13.16
CA ASN A 543 -12.41 -7.30 12.62
C ASN A 543 -12.14 -7.37 11.10
N LEU A 544 -12.31 -8.56 10.52
CA LEU A 544 -12.10 -8.82 9.10
C LEU A 544 -12.95 -7.91 8.18
N PHE A 545 -14.10 -7.42 8.68
CA PHE A 545 -15.01 -6.54 7.95
C PHE A 545 -14.72 -5.05 8.15
N GLY A 546 -13.61 -4.70 8.81
CA GLY A 546 -13.24 -3.31 9.08
C GLY A 546 -13.96 -2.67 10.28
N VAL A 547 -14.81 -3.43 10.98
CA VAL A 547 -15.55 -2.90 12.15
C VAL A 547 -14.64 -2.85 13.36
N GLY A 548 -14.49 -1.64 13.91
CA GLY A 548 -13.66 -1.41 15.10
C GLY A 548 -14.44 -1.66 16.38
N THR A 549 -13.80 -2.30 17.37
CA THR A 549 -14.33 -2.54 18.73
C THR A 549 -13.33 -2.08 19.76
N ASP A 550 -13.75 -1.23 20.71
CA ASP A 550 -12.89 -0.77 21.79
C ASP A 550 -12.74 -1.86 22.86
N ARG A 551 -11.52 -2.02 23.37
CA ARG A 551 -11.12 -2.96 24.41
C ARG A 551 -10.65 -2.20 25.63
N PHE A 552 -11.02 -2.68 26.79
CA PHE A 552 -10.74 -2.05 28.08
C PHE A 552 -10.00 -3.04 28.97
N PRO A 553 -8.66 -2.94 29.10
CA PRO A 553 -7.92 -3.73 30.08
C PRO A 553 -8.44 -3.43 31.50
N ASP A 554 -8.32 -4.39 32.41
CA ASP A 554 -8.66 -4.17 33.82
C ASP A 554 -7.93 -2.93 34.36
N PRO A 555 -8.64 -1.97 34.96
CA PRO A 555 -8.08 -0.66 35.29
C PRO A 555 -7.00 -0.69 36.41
N VAL A 556 -6.86 -1.80 37.10
CA VAL A 556 -5.87 -1.97 38.18
C VAL A 556 -4.74 -2.89 37.75
N THR A 557 -5.07 -4.02 37.16
CA THR A 557 -4.13 -5.10 36.87
C THR A 557 -3.66 -5.15 35.44
N GLY A 558 -4.37 -4.47 34.52
CA GLY A 558 -4.10 -4.48 33.09
C GLY A 558 -4.48 -5.78 32.35
N TRP A 559 -5.05 -6.79 33.03
CA TRP A 559 -5.43 -8.04 32.40
C TRP A 559 -6.57 -7.84 31.41
N THR A 560 -6.44 -8.48 30.24
CA THR A 560 -7.45 -8.49 29.18
C THR A 560 -7.45 -9.85 28.47
N ASP A 561 -8.57 -10.19 27.83
CA ASP A 561 -8.70 -11.47 27.13
C ASP A 561 -8.08 -11.37 25.74
N TYR A 562 -7.37 -12.42 25.31
CA TYR A 562 -7.08 -12.61 23.89
C TYR A 562 -8.38 -12.85 23.13
N ILE A 563 -8.47 -12.31 21.95
CA ILE A 563 -9.62 -12.48 21.05
C ILE A 563 -9.19 -13.18 19.77
N PRO A 564 -10.08 -13.97 19.15
CA PRO A 564 -9.78 -14.62 17.88
C PRO A 564 -9.32 -13.63 16.81
N TRP A 565 -8.40 -14.06 15.98
CA TRP A 565 -7.79 -13.23 14.94
C TRP A 565 -8.82 -12.51 14.06
N PHE A 566 -9.89 -13.17 13.62
CA PHE A 566 -10.90 -12.55 12.76
C PHE A 566 -11.62 -11.33 13.39
N ASN A 567 -11.54 -11.18 14.72
CA ASN A 567 -12.00 -9.99 15.45
C ASN A 567 -10.89 -9.00 15.78
N ASN A 568 -9.64 -9.31 15.40
CA ASN A 568 -8.45 -8.50 15.64
C ASN A 568 -7.40 -8.76 14.56
N ILE A 569 -7.73 -8.45 13.31
CA ILE A 569 -6.84 -8.73 12.15
C ILE A 569 -5.50 -8.00 12.21
N SER A 570 -5.45 -6.90 12.96
CA SER A 570 -4.20 -6.14 13.16
C SER A 570 -3.30 -6.70 14.26
N GLY A 571 -3.72 -7.77 14.97
CA GLY A 571 -2.97 -8.32 16.11
C GLY A 571 -2.79 -7.35 17.27
N MET A 572 -3.62 -6.31 17.39
CA MET A 572 -3.51 -5.28 18.42
C MET A 572 -3.68 -5.87 19.83
N LEU A 573 -2.68 -5.71 20.69
CA LEU A 573 -2.67 -6.19 22.07
C LEU A 573 -2.71 -5.04 23.09
N GLY A 574 -2.33 -3.85 22.70
CA GLY A 574 -2.36 -2.69 23.58
C GLY A 574 -1.79 -1.44 22.95
N ARG A 575 -1.98 -0.33 23.61
CA ARG A 575 -1.37 0.96 23.24
C ARG A 575 -1.23 1.86 24.46
N TRP A 576 -0.30 2.80 24.40
CA TRP A 576 -0.25 3.91 25.34
C TRP A 576 0.21 5.20 24.66
N ASN A 577 -0.12 6.33 25.28
CA ASN A 577 0.44 7.61 24.89
C ASN A 577 1.71 7.83 25.72
N SER A 578 2.85 7.80 25.09
CA SER A 578 4.13 8.09 25.74
C SER A 578 4.27 9.59 26.01
N THR A 579 5.02 9.96 27.04
CA THR A 579 5.14 11.36 27.48
C THR A 579 6.56 11.74 27.90
N GLY A 580 7.55 10.90 27.77
CA GLY A 580 8.93 11.17 28.15
C GLY A 580 9.88 10.94 26.99
N ASP A 581 11.17 11.18 27.24
CA ASP A 581 12.27 11.00 26.29
C ASP A 581 13.25 9.92 26.77
N GLU A 582 12.80 9.09 27.69
CA GLU A 582 13.61 8.03 28.30
C GLU A 582 13.60 6.74 27.49
N LEU A 583 14.63 5.95 27.68
CA LEU A 583 14.68 4.56 27.27
C LEU A 583 13.74 3.76 28.15
N SER A 584 12.72 3.16 27.53
CA SER A 584 11.67 2.41 28.20
C SER A 584 11.73 0.93 27.83
N GLU A 585 11.19 0.08 28.68
CA GLU A 585 10.96 -1.33 28.42
C GLU A 585 9.46 -1.63 28.38
N VAL A 586 9.08 -2.45 27.39
CA VAL A 586 7.71 -2.93 27.17
C VAL A 586 7.74 -4.45 27.25
N ALA A 587 6.81 -5.04 27.99
CA ALA A 587 6.73 -6.48 28.13
C ALA A 587 5.29 -6.98 27.99
N ILE A 588 5.13 -8.21 27.54
CA ILE A 588 3.89 -8.94 27.59
C ILE A 588 3.98 -10.09 28.59
N GLN A 589 2.90 -10.30 29.33
CA GLN A 589 2.73 -11.42 30.24
C GLN A 589 1.40 -12.14 29.95
N ILE A 590 1.43 -13.45 29.93
CA ILE A 590 0.23 -14.31 29.80
C ILE A 590 -0.09 -14.89 31.18
N GLN A 591 -1.36 -14.86 31.56
CA GLN A 591 -1.80 -15.38 32.86
C GLN A 591 -1.58 -16.89 32.94
N GLY A 592 -0.88 -17.32 33.98
CA GLY A 592 -0.56 -18.75 34.18
C GLY A 592 0.61 -19.27 33.35
N VAL A 593 1.22 -18.47 32.48
CA VAL A 593 2.40 -18.82 31.71
C VAL A 593 3.63 -18.13 32.28
N PRO A 594 4.72 -18.85 32.58
CA PRO A 594 5.93 -18.25 33.11
C PRO A 594 6.67 -17.44 32.07
N GLY A 595 7.38 -16.38 32.51
CA GLY A 595 8.21 -15.53 31.66
C GLY A 595 7.52 -14.28 31.16
N LEU A 596 8.31 -13.40 30.59
CA LEU A 596 7.94 -12.16 29.91
C LEU A 596 8.69 -12.12 28.59
N ASP A 597 8.08 -11.63 27.56
CA ASP A 597 8.78 -11.14 26.39
C ASP A 597 9.00 -9.62 26.56
N VAL A 598 10.24 -9.18 26.51
CA VAL A 598 10.66 -7.81 26.90
C VAL A 598 11.43 -7.16 25.75
N HIS A 599 11.00 -5.98 25.35
CA HIS A 599 11.65 -5.17 24.32
C HIS A 599 11.95 -3.77 24.84
N ARG A 600 13.00 -3.15 24.30
CA ARG A 600 13.36 -1.75 24.59
C ARG A 600 12.88 -0.83 23.50
N ILE A 601 12.54 0.40 23.89
CA ILE A 601 12.07 1.46 22.99
C ILE A 601 12.58 2.80 23.51
N GLN A 602 13.30 3.55 22.65
CA GLN A 602 13.68 4.93 22.95
C GLN A 602 12.52 5.85 22.64
N LEU A 603 12.06 6.57 23.63
CA LEU A 603 11.05 7.61 23.47
C LEU A 603 11.68 8.96 23.15
N ASP A 604 10.95 9.78 22.39
CA ASP A 604 11.27 11.18 22.16
C ASP A 604 9.98 11.97 21.93
N ASN A 605 9.47 12.56 23.00
CA ASN A 605 8.21 13.32 22.98
C ASN A 605 8.45 14.83 23.04
N THR A 606 9.69 15.25 23.25
CA THR A 606 10.06 16.65 23.30
C THR A 606 10.29 17.17 21.86
N LEU A 607 9.67 18.29 21.52
CA LEU A 607 9.93 19.00 20.26
C LEU A 607 11.27 19.70 20.33
N PRO A 608 11.89 20.09 19.19
CA PRO A 608 13.12 20.87 19.17
C PRO A 608 13.01 22.08 20.11
N GLU A 609 13.90 22.14 21.11
CA GLU A 609 13.82 23.14 22.18
C GLU A 609 14.07 24.56 21.67
N PRO A 610 13.36 25.59 22.21
CA PRO A 610 13.53 26.98 21.79
C PRO A 610 14.97 27.52 21.86
N ASN A 611 15.79 26.99 22.76
CA ASN A 611 17.22 27.37 22.88
C ASN A 611 18.10 26.70 21.79
N GLN A 612 17.57 25.74 21.07
CA GLN A 612 18.23 25.01 19.97
C GLN A 612 17.75 25.46 18.59
N VAL A 613 16.71 26.31 18.54
CA VAL A 613 16.10 26.82 17.31
C VAL A 613 16.02 28.35 17.36
N ASP A 614 16.63 29.02 16.39
CA ASP A 614 16.58 30.50 16.30
C ASP A 614 16.66 30.95 14.82
N LEU A 615 16.07 32.09 14.53
CA LEU A 615 16.13 32.74 13.22
C LEU A 615 16.26 34.25 13.44
N GLN A 616 17.28 34.86 12.84
CA GLN A 616 17.53 36.31 12.93
C GLN A 616 17.63 36.89 11.53
N ILE A 617 17.10 38.13 11.36
CA ILE A 617 17.28 38.95 10.15
C ILE A 617 18.35 40.01 10.46
N SER A 618 19.31 40.17 9.57
CA SER A 618 20.38 41.16 9.70
C SER A 618 20.05 42.40 8.84
N GLY A 619 20.31 43.58 9.38
CA GLY A 619 20.11 44.83 8.65
C GLY A 619 18.64 45.30 8.58
N GLY A 620 18.33 46.13 7.61
CA GLY A 620 17.03 46.75 7.45
C GLY A 620 16.76 47.93 8.41
N ASN A 621 15.78 48.75 8.08
CA ASN A 621 15.31 49.83 8.95
C ASN A 621 13.99 49.39 9.58
N CYS A 622 14.05 48.92 10.85
CA CYS A 622 12.87 48.38 11.55
C CYS A 622 12.17 47.22 10.81
N GLY A 623 12.95 46.35 10.18
CA GLY A 623 12.42 45.19 9.39
C GLY A 623 11.95 45.58 7.98
N LYS A 624 12.30 46.74 7.48
CA LYS A 624 12.00 47.21 6.11
C LYS A 624 13.23 47.08 5.22
N PHE A 625 13.02 46.59 4.01
CA PHE A 625 14.02 46.38 2.96
C PHE A 625 13.46 46.86 1.62
N ASN A 626 14.31 47.20 0.65
CA ASN A 626 13.85 47.50 -0.70
C ASN A 626 13.75 46.23 -1.54
N ILE A 627 12.83 46.23 -2.52
CA ILE A 627 12.79 45.15 -3.52
C ILE A 627 14.11 45.15 -4.30
N GLY A 628 14.73 43.97 -4.45
CA GLY A 628 16.04 43.81 -5.07
C GLY A 628 17.19 43.73 -4.07
N ASP A 629 16.96 44.04 -2.80
CA ASP A 629 17.97 43.80 -1.76
C ASP A 629 18.18 42.29 -1.54
N VAL A 630 19.42 41.92 -1.25
CA VAL A 630 19.72 40.58 -0.74
C VAL A 630 19.67 40.64 0.79
N MET A 631 18.58 40.14 1.34
CA MET A 631 18.43 40.01 2.79
C MET A 631 19.34 38.89 3.30
N THR A 632 19.89 39.07 4.48
CA THR A 632 20.73 38.05 5.14
C THR A 632 20.35 37.87 6.60
N GLY A 633 20.76 36.77 7.18
CA GLY A 633 20.58 36.54 8.60
C GLY A 633 21.29 35.31 9.08
N THR A 634 21.05 34.98 10.34
CA THR A 634 21.57 33.76 10.95
C THR A 634 20.40 32.86 11.38
N PHE A 635 20.63 31.57 11.40
CA PHE A 635 19.70 30.63 11.96
C PHE A 635 20.41 29.51 12.73
N LYS A 636 19.70 28.95 13.70
CA LYS A 636 20.12 27.79 14.46
C LYS A 636 19.02 26.74 14.39
N SER A 637 19.36 25.56 13.97
CA SER A 637 18.42 24.43 13.84
C SER A 637 19.11 23.17 14.30
N ARG A 638 18.78 22.73 15.52
CA ARG A 638 19.37 21.59 16.19
C ARG A 638 18.32 20.87 17.02
N ASP A 639 18.53 19.58 17.18
CA ASP A 639 17.74 18.69 18.03
C ASP A 639 18.52 17.44 18.41
N LYS A 640 18.11 16.73 19.45
CA LYS A 640 18.70 15.45 19.86
C LYS A 640 18.53 14.38 18.78
N HIS A 641 17.33 14.31 18.21
CA HIS A 641 16.98 13.41 17.11
C HIS A 641 16.55 14.22 15.88
N PHE A 642 17.43 15.07 15.41
CA PHE A 642 17.18 16.02 14.32
C PHE A 642 16.81 15.31 13.00
N ALA A 643 15.70 15.69 12.41
CA ALA A 643 15.29 15.25 11.07
C ALA A 643 15.86 16.14 9.98
N GLN A 644 15.38 17.38 9.93
CA GLN A 644 15.79 18.41 8.97
C GLN A 644 15.37 19.81 9.44
N PHE A 645 15.81 20.82 8.72
CA PHE A 645 15.22 22.16 8.80
C PHE A 645 14.66 22.57 7.44
N ARG A 646 13.73 23.52 7.49
CA ARG A 646 13.19 24.23 6.33
C ARG A 646 13.05 25.70 6.64
N ILE A 647 13.53 26.55 5.72
CA ILE A 647 13.29 28.00 5.77
C ILE A 647 12.38 28.34 4.61
N SER A 648 11.33 29.11 4.87
CA SER A 648 10.34 29.49 3.84
C SER A 648 9.79 30.89 4.12
N THR A 649 9.20 31.53 3.10
CA THR A 649 8.46 32.78 3.25
C THR A 649 6.95 32.53 3.20
N SER A 650 6.18 33.30 3.94
CA SER A 650 4.72 33.31 3.89
C SER A 650 4.21 34.74 3.68
N PRO A 651 3.35 34.99 2.66
CA PRO A 651 2.96 34.08 1.59
C PRO A 651 4.17 33.54 0.81
N PHE A 652 4.01 32.39 0.15
CA PHE A 652 5.06 31.79 -0.70
C PHE A 652 5.30 32.66 -1.94
N ALA A 653 6.19 33.65 -1.80
CA ALA A 653 6.45 34.63 -2.82
C ALA A 653 7.91 34.71 -3.27
N ALA A 654 8.80 33.94 -2.61
CA ALA A 654 10.19 33.84 -3.02
C ALA A 654 10.31 32.95 -4.28
N PRO A 655 10.91 33.48 -5.37
CA PRO A 655 11.21 32.64 -6.55
C PRO A 655 12.07 31.42 -6.20
N PRO A 656 11.97 30.32 -6.97
CA PRO A 656 12.85 29.17 -6.77
C PRO A 656 14.34 29.57 -6.77
N GLY A 657 15.06 29.14 -5.74
CA GLY A 657 16.48 29.45 -5.57
C GLY A 657 16.82 30.80 -4.94
N ALA A 658 15.81 31.66 -4.71
CA ALA A 658 16.03 32.97 -4.08
C ALA A 658 16.44 32.86 -2.60
N LEU A 659 15.98 31.84 -1.89
CA LEU A 659 16.28 31.58 -0.48
C LEU A 659 17.33 30.47 -0.35
N VAL A 660 18.46 30.74 0.30
CA VAL A 660 19.60 29.81 0.46
C VAL A 660 20.14 29.86 1.89
N PRO A 661 20.24 28.70 2.58
CA PRO A 661 19.61 27.42 2.26
C PRO A 661 18.10 27.46 2.56
N SER A 662 17.28 26.83 1.70
CA SER A 662 15.85 26.69 1.95
C SER A 662 15.53 25.46 2.81
N GLN A 663 16.41 24.46 2.81
CA GLN A 663 16.27 23.24 3.62
C GLN A 663 17.61 22.53 3.81
N GLY A 664 17.70 21.66 4.81
CA GLY A 664 18.87 20.82 5.05
C GLY A 664 18.59 19.69 6.02
N THR A 665 19.28 18.55 5.80
CA THR A 665 19.16 17.32 6.61
C THR A 665 20.29 17.19 7.64
N VAL A 666 21.17 18.17 7.73
CA VAL A 666 22.29 18.25 8.69
C VAL A 666 22.02 19.38 9.66
N GLN A 667 22.23 19.14 10.94
CA GLN A 667 22.12 20.19 11.98
C GLN A 667 23.08 21.34 11.72
N THR A 668 22.67 22.55 12.07
CA THR A 668 23.59 23.69 12.07
C THR A 668 24.72 23.47 13.10
N PRO A 669 25.88 24.12 12.91
CA PRO A 669 26.92 24.15 13.96
C PRO A 669 26.36 24.72 15.28
N PRO A 670 27.03 24.51 16.41
CA PRO A 670 26.58 25.03 17.70
C PRO A 670 26.33 26.53 17.73
N GLY A 671 27.08 27.32 16.95
CA GLY A 671 26.92 28.78 16.79
C GLY A 671 25.86 29.23 15.79
N GLY A 672 25.24 28.28 15.08
CA GLY A 672 24.32 28.59 13.99
C GLY A 672 24.99 28.61 12.62
N ASP A 673 24.17 28.94 11.59
CA ASP A 673 24.60 29.12 10.21
C ASP A 673 23.92 30.37 9.62
N THR A 674 24.24 30.73 8.39
CA THR A 674 23.73 31.92 7.71
C THR A 674 22.71 31.55 6.63
N TRP A 675 21.78 32.44 6.39
CA TRP A 675 20.85 32.35 5.26
C TRP A 675 20.83 33.66 4.46
N SER A 676 20.42 33.60 3.20
CA SER A 676 20.19 34.75 2.35
C SER A 676 18.92 34.60 1.52
N LEU A 677 18.26 35.71 1.25
CA LEU A 677 17.04 35.82 0.40
C LEU A 677 17.23 36.93 -0.62
N ASP A 678 17.26 36.57 -1.89
CA ASP A 678 17.21 37.52 -3.00
C ASP A 678 15.75 37.96 -3.22
N THR A 679 15.45 39.26 -3.01
CA THR A 679 14.10 39.80 -3.11
C THR A 679 13.75 40.32 -4.49
N SER A 680 14.62 40.20 -5.49
CA SER A 680 14.44 40.78 -6.84
C SER A 680 13.18 40.36 -7.57
N GLY A 681 12.64 39.17 -7.26
CA GLY A 681 11.42 38.62 -7.86
C GLY A 681 10.18 38.75 -6.98
N MET A 682 10.27 39.47 -5.85
CA MET A 682 9.19 39.60 -4.89
C MET A 682 8.45 40.94 -5.10
N GLN A 683 7.24 41.05 -4.56
CA GLN A 683 6.43 42.26 -4.63
C GLN A 683 6.51 43.04 -3.32
N ALA A 684 6.20 44.35 -3.38
CA ALA A 684 6.07 45.16 -2.18
C ALA A 684 4.93 44.64 -1.30
N CYS A 685 5.26 44.16 -0.11
CA CYS A 685 4.31 43.56 0.84
C CYS A 685 4.98 43.23 2.17
N GLY A 686 4.16 42.95 3.19
CA GLY A 686 4.61 42.34 4.44
C GLY A 686 4.71 40.81 4.29
N TYR A 687 5.83 40.27 4.75
CA TYR A 687 6.14 38.85 4.70
C TYR A 687 6.57 38.35 6.07
N VAL A 688 6.48 37.03 6.22
CA VAL A 688 7.06 36.32 7.35
C VAL A 688 8.04 35.27 6.78
N ILE A 689 9.29 35.31 7.25
CA ILE A 689 10.23 34.22 7.05
C ILE A 689 10.14 33.27 8.24
N VAL A 690 10.05 31.97 7.99
CA VAL A 690 9.85 30.96 9.02
C VAL A 690 10.93 29.90 8.90
N LEU A 691 11.61 29.64 10.01
CA LEU A 691 12.44 28.45 10.18
C LEU A 691 11.60 27.37 10.88
N ALA A 692 11.40 26.25 10.23
CA ALA A 692 10.85 25.04 10.81
C ALA A 692 11.98 24.03 11.09
N THR A 693 12.15 23.61 12.32
CA THR A 693 13.09 22.56 12.73
C THR A 693 12.30 21.32 13.07
N TYR A 694 12.57 20.23 12.39
CA TYR A 694 11.83 18.98 12.49
C TYR A 694 12.57 17.93 13.29
N ASP A 695 11.82 17.25 14.12
CA ASP A 695 12.23 16.13 14.95
C ASP A 695 12.08 14.80 14.19
N LEU A 696 12.98 13.86 14.46
CA LEU A 696 12.97 12.52 13.91
C LEU A 696 12.35 11.57 14.93
N ALA A 697 11.06 11.27 14.79
CA ALA A 697 10.41 10.28 15.63
C ALA A 697 9.31 9.54 14.86
N ILE A 698 9.09 8.27 15.20
CA ILE A 698 7.97 7.49 14.69
C ILE A 698 6.73 7.82 15.51
N VAL A 699 5.72 8.37 14.88
CA VAL A 699 4.47 8.77 15.53
C VAL A 699 3.30 8.00 14.91
N ASN A 700 2.58 7.26 15.74
CA ASN A 700 1.32 6.64 15.34
C ASN A 700 0.14 7.52 15.78
N SER A 701 -0.03 8.64 15.11
CA SER A 701 -1.20 9.51 15.29
C SER A 701 -1.48 10.29 14.01
N ALA A 702 -2.71 10.76 13.86
CA ALA A 702 -3.10 11.63 12.75
C ALA A 702 -2.51 13.06 12.84
N SER A 703 -1.70 13.37 13.84
CA SER A 703 -1.02 14.65 13.93
C SER A 703 0.38 14.54 13.34
N THR A 704 0.55 15.11 12.19
CA THR A 704 1.83 15.58 11.67
C THR A 704 2.20 16.83 12.48
N GLY A 705 3.45 17.12 12.62
CA GLY A 705 3.82 18.40 13.22
C GLY A 705 4.76 18.32 14.39
N ARG A 706 5.66 17.36 14.38
CA ARG A 706 6.78 17.32 15.32
C ARG A 706 7.87 18.26 14.85
N HIS A 707 7.58 19.56 14.93
CA HIS A 707 8.54 20.62 14.57
C HIS A 707 8.34 21.84 15.46
N THR A 708 9.35 22.66 15.50
CA THR A 708 9.30 23.99 16.15
C THR A 708 9.50 25.05 15.07
N ASP A 709 8.60 26.01 15.02
CA ASP A 709 8.62 27.13 14.09
C ASP A 709 9.12 28.41 14.76
N VAL A 710 10.02 29.09 14.08
CA VAL A 710 10.48 30.44 14.48
C VAL A 710 10.17 31.42 13.35
N PRO A 711 9.08 32.20 13.47
CA PRO A 711 8.74 33.22 12.48
C PRO A 711 9.46 34.54 12.74
N ARG A 712 9.77 35.28 11.64
CA ARG A 712 10.24 36.67 11.68
C ARG A 712 9.58 37.49 10.56
N GLY A 713 8.95 38.57 10.94
CA GLY A 713 8.30 39.49 9.98
C GLY A 713 9.30 40.44 9.32
N PHE A 714 9.05 40.74 8.04
CA PHE A 714 9.76 41.82 7.30
C PHE A 714 8.81 42.47 6.28
N CYS A 715 9.17 43.61 5.79
CA CYS A 715 8.41 44.34 4.77
C CYS A 715 9.34 44.74 3.61
N LEU A 716 8.85 44.54 2.37
CA LEU A 716 9.52 45.02 1.17
C LEU A 716 8.82 46.31 0.67
N GLU A 717 9.60 47.34 0.44
CA GLU A 717 9.17 48.63 -0.09
C GLU A 717 9.75 48.80 -1.51
N GLU A 718 9.09 49.60 -2.40
CA GLU A 718 9.58 49.93 -3.73
C GLU A 718 10.81 50.85 -3.67
#